data_b1149202badcea1032609f09857cf4bd
#
_entry.id   b1149202badcea1032609f09857cf4bd
#
_cell.length_a   1.000
_cell.length_b   1.000
_cell.length_c   1.000
_cell.angle_alpha   90.00
_cell.angle_beta   90.00
_cell.angle_gamma   90.00
#
_symmetry.space_group_name_H-M   'P 1'
#
loop_
_entity.id
_entity.type
_entity.pdbx_description
1 polymer ?
#
loop_
_entity_poly.entity_id
_entity_poly.type
_entity_poly.pdbx_seq_one_letter_code
_entity_poly.pdbx_strand_id
1 'polypeptide(L)'
;MTVLPALLAALLLVTPAQAIQAAPASAAEQERPEGGTPLTVAVTPEPDGGQVSLEATLFLPPEGTAGADDDGRYAAVMLAHGFGGSQDDLFAQARELAAEGFVVLTWTARGFGGSGGRIHLNAPDYEVDDVSRLLDLLAARPEVRLDAAGDPRVGIAGGSYGGAIALLAAGSDDRVDALVPAITWHDLAQSLVPQSVVGSTAGDAAPQSPAAVDPVATAGVFKKRWASLFFASGLGSSQGGDAEAAAEGGSCGRFDPTVCRAFLRAATTGVADEATLELLRASSPAAVLDRVEAPTLLVQGAQDSLFGLDQADATARALAAAGTPVAVRWIDGGHDAAADTSFAEDLLDPSLAWFDHYLRGGPDPGAAFDFTLPVTGLDDGPPERRRAGEYPLAATDGAGADIDSAVVEREALDLAGGTQTLVAPPGGEPAALTSLPGTGPLLQATGRAGAGYPLAALPGESAVFESQALAEPFTVVGSPRVRLAVTSSVADAVLFASLWVVSADGTATLPRQLVAPMRLEGLTPGEPREVEVALPASAYRVQEGQRLRLVVSTTDAAYALPADPRLYRVGLADGAPDALVLPSVPSERVEAAGRLVPPALLGVVAALLLLALVSALVARRRRRAPVPAPGLEDVPLVVEGLVKAYRNGFRAVDGVSWRAERGQVVGLLGPNGAGKTTTMRMLVGLIRADAGTVHVHGEPVVAGSPVLRRVGALIEGPGFLPHLSGRENLHAYWAATGRPEHEAGFEEALEVADLGVAVEKPVRSYSQGMRQRLGIAQAMLGRPEVLLLDEPTNGLDPPQIRAMRGVLARYAAAGRTVVVSSHLLAEVEQTCSHVVVMHRGRVVLTGEVAELLEGSQTTLIGVEGGREEALRAALLLGALEGSDRLEEVDVDPDGRVRVRGRVPRPRLVTALVGGRVAVSSVDGRRHLEEVFMGLVGEDRPAQVADVGQPDSQPTSRSEKPGGAR
;
A
#
# COMPACT_ATOMS: atom_id res chain seq x y z
N MET A 1 -29.17 13.89 12.61
CA MET A 1 -27.96 14.17 11.82
C MET A 1 -26.72 13.92 12.68
N THR A 2 -26.41 12.68 13.06
CA THR A 2 -25.22 12.35 13.89
C THR A 2 -24.83 10.86 13.76
N VAL A 3 -24.98 10.23 12.59
CA VAL A 3 -24.58 8.84 12.32
C VAL A 3 -23.49 8.74 11.23
N LEU A 4 -23.24 9.84 10.50
CA LEU A 4 -22.26 9.85 9.39
C LEU A 4 -20.77 9.85 9.82
N PRO A 5 -20.35 10.39 11.00
CA PRO A 5 -18.94 10.37 11.38
C PRO A 5 -18.42 9.00 11.87
N ALA A 6 -19.31 8.10 12.30
CA ALA A 6 -18.89 6.80 12.82
C ALA A 6 -18.59 5.77 11.71
N LEU A 7 -19.16 5.93 10.52
CA LEU A 7 -18.88 5.08 9.37
C LEU A 7 -17.58 5.49 8.65
N LEU A 8 -17.22 6.78 8.66
CA LEU A 8 -15.96 7.25 8.08
C LEU A 8 -14.74 6.88 8.92
N ALA A 9 -14.90 6.70 10.24
CA ALA A 9 -13.81 6.26 11.12
C ALA A 9 -13.55 4.76 11.04
N ALA A 10 -14.51 3.97 10.59
CA ALA A 10 -14.35 2.52 10.40
C ALA A 10 -13.67 2.17 9.05
N LEU A 11 -13.72 3.06 8.05
CA LEU A 11 -13.06 2.88 6.74
C LEU A 11 -11.59 3.34 6.71
N LEU A 12 -11.11 4.02 7.75
CA LEU A 12 -9.73 4.52 7.84
C LEU A 12 -8.79 3.63 8.66
N LEU A 13 -9.21 2.42 9.04
CA LEU A 13 -8.41 1.46 9.82
C LEU A 13 -8.05 0.17 9.06
N VAL A 14 -8.09 0.19 7.73
CA VAL A 14 -7.35 -0.80 6.95
C VAL A 14 -5.98 -0.21 6.67
N THR A 15 -5.05 -0.44 7.58
CA THR A 15 -3.64 -0.11 7.40
C THR A 15 -3.03 -1.02 6.34
N PRO A 16 -2.33 -0.50 5.33
CA PRO A 16 -1.42 -1.29 4.51
C PRO A 16 -0.09 -1.44 5.28
N ALA A 17 -0.10 -2.28 6.32
CA ALA A 17 1.09 -2.60 7.10
C ALA A 17 1.17 -4.12 7.32
N GLN A 18 0.95 -4.89 6.26
CA GLN A 18 1.30 -6.32 6.20
C GLN A 18 2.25 -6.66 5.04
N ALA A 19 2.93 -5.67 4.50
CA ALA A 19 4.14 -5.91 3.75
C ALA A 19 5.33 -5.61 4.67
N ILE A 20 6.21 -6.63 4.82
CA ILE A 20 7.52 -6.58 5.47
C ILE A 20 7.49 -6.76 7.01
N GLN A 21 7.31 -8.01 7.43
CA GLN A 21 8.09 -8.60 8.50
C GLN A 21 8.33 -10.08 8.18
N ALA A 22 9.45 -10.37 7.53
CA ALA A 22 9.95 -11.72 7.39
C ALA A 22 10.36 -12.24 8.77
N ALA A 23 9.59 -13.20 9.28
CA ALA A 23 10.08 -14.11 10.31
C ALA A 23 10.96 -15.18 9.63
N PRO A 24 12.04 -15.69 10.26
CA PRO A 24 12.86 -16.73 9.66
C PRO A 24 12.03 -17.98 9.46
N ALA A 25 11.97 -18.46 8.23
CA ALA A 25 11.31 -19.70 7.87
C ALA A 25 12.04 -20.88 8.54
N SER A 26 11.41 -21.45 9.53
CA SER A 26 11.53 -22.88 9.77
C SER A 26 10.81 -23.58 8.62
N ALA A 27 11.34 -24.68 8.10
CA ALA A 27 10.69 -25.51 7.10
C ALA A 27 9.22 -25.77 7.51
N ALA A 28 8.32 -24.90 7.07
CA ALA A 28 6.89 -25.08 7.19
C ALA A 28 6.50 -26.06 6.09
N GLU A 29 5.86 -27.15 6.46
CA GLU A 29 5.04 -27.94 5.55
C GLU A 29 4.21 -26.95 4.71
N GLN A 30 4.45 -26.94 3.39
CA GLN A 30 3.58 -26.24 2.45
C GLN A 30 2.18 -26.75 2.70
N GLU A 31 1.26 -25.87 3.14
CA GLU A 31 -0.15 -26.20 3.28
C GLU A 31 -0.59 -26.73 1.90
N ARG A 32 -1.01 -27.99 1.85
CA ARG A 32 -1.57 -28.58 0.62
C ARG A 32 -2.74 -27.73 0.19
N PRO A 33 -2.80 -27.26 -1.07
CA PRO A 33 -3.94 -26.49 -1.54
C PRO A 33 -5.20 -27.35 -1.36
N GLU A 34 -6.20 -26.82 -0.67
CA GLU A 34 -7.46 -27.54 -0.46
C GLU A 34 -8.03 -28.02 -1.81
N GLY A 35 -8.06 -29.32 -2.03
CA GLY A 35 -8.62 -29.97 -3.23
C GLY A 35 -7.67 -30.13 -4.41
N GLY A 36 -6.45 -29.60 -4.39
CA GLY A 36 -5.46 -29.75 -5.47
C GLY A 36 -4.36 -30.77 -5.17
N THR A 37 -3.81 -31.41 -6.20
CA THR A 37 -2.66 -32.31 -6.13
C THR A 37 -1.43 -31.59 -6.67
N PRO A 38 -0.43 -31.25 -5.83
CA PRO A 38 0.80 -30.59 -6.28
C PRO A 38 1.66 -31.54 -7.10
N LEU A 39 2.26 -31.01 -8.15
CA LEU A 39 3.12 -31.72 -9.10
C LEU A 39 4.40 -30.91 -9.31
N THR A 40 5.49 -31.63 -9.64
CA THR A 40 6.73 -31.03 -10.14
C THR A 40 6.98 -31.58 -11.54
N VAL A 41 7.06 -30.69 -12.53
CA VAL A 41 7.15 -31.06 -13.95
C VAL A 41 8.52 -30.69 -14.47
N ALA A 42 9.30 -31.67 -14.92
CA ALA A 42 10.57 -31.41 -15.59
C ALA A 42 10.31 -30.86 -17.00
N VAL A 43 10.94 -29.74 -17.32
CA VAL A 43 10.75 -29.02 -18.59
C VAL A 43 12.06 -28.74 -19.28
N THR A 44 12.04 -27.97 -20.36
CA THR A 44 13.19 -27.64 -21.19
C THR A 44 14.33 -27.01 -20.36
N PRO A 45 15.55 -27.60 -20.42
CA PRO A 45 16.71 -27.07 -19.70
C PRO A 45 17.10 -25.67 -20.18
N GLU A 46 17.78 -24.91 -19.31
CA GLU A 46 18.43 -23.66 -19.70
C GLU A 46 19.58 -23.86 -20.72
N PRO A 47 19.99 -22.82 -21.47
CA PRO A 47 21.07 -22.93 -22.48
C PRO A 47 22.40 -23.45 -21.92
N ASP A 48 22.65 -23.26 -20.62
CA ASP A 48 23.84 -23.77 -19.94
C ASP A 48 23.75 -25.25 -19.53
N GLY A 49 22.61 -25.91 -19.82
CA GLY A 49 22.29 -27.27 -19.47
C GLY A 49 21.69 -27.46 -18.08
N GLY A 50 21.40 -26.36 -17.36
CA GLY A 50 20.71 -26.38 -16.07
C GLY A 50 19.31 -27.00 -16.22
N GLN A 51 19.02 -28.03 -15.40
CA GLN A 51 17.70 -28.67 -15.40
C GLN A 51 16.66 -27.74 -14.77
N VAL A 52 15.51 -27.66 -15.42
CA VAL A 52 14.39 -26.81 -14.97
C VAL A 52 13.19 -27.67 -14.60
N SER A 53 12.58 -27.35 -13.48
CA SER A 53 11.30 -27.94 -13.06
C SER A 53 10.32 -26.84 -12.70
N LEU A 54 9.06 -27.05 -13.08
CA LEU A 54 7.95 -26.16 -12.75
C LEU A 54 7.13 -26.73 -11.58
N GLU A 55 6.66 -25.83 -10.72
CA GLU A 55 5.57 -26.14 -9.79
C GLU A 55 4.24 -26.11 -10.54
N ALA A 56 3.44 -27.15 -10.38
CA ALA A 56 2.10 -27.24 -10.94
C ALA A 56 1.12 -27.85 -9.93
N THR A 57 -0.17 -27.58 -10.10
CA THR A 57 -1.21 -28.21 -9.29
C THR A 57 -2.38 -28.66 -10.16
N LEU A 58 -2.78 -29.91 -9.98
CA LEU A 58 -3.89 -30.53 -10.69
C LEU A 58 -5.14 -30.56 -9.78
N PHE A 59 -6.21 -30.01 -10.26
CA PHE A 59 -7.53 -30.05 -9.63
C PHE A 59 -8.46 -30.96 -10.42
N LEU A 60 -9.08 -31.92 -9.75
CA LEU A 60 -10.02 -32.84 -10.35
C LEU A 60 -11.45 -32.46 -9.99
N PRO A 61 -12.42 -32.71 -10.90
CA PRO A 61 -13.82 -32.58 -10.59
C PRO A 61 -14.23 -33.41 -9.35
N PRO A 62 -15.09 -32.88 -8.47
CA PRO A 62 -15.67 -33.68 -7.38
C PRO A 62 -16.36 -34.92 -7.92
N GLU A 63 -16.36 -36.00 -7.14
CA GLU A 63 -17.07 -37.24 -7.55
C GLU A 63 -18.54 -36.99 -7.89
N GLY A 64 -18.97 -37.43 -9.06
CA GLY A 64 -20.36 -37.29 -9.52
C GLY A 64 -20.68 -35.96 -10.19
N THR A 65 -19.67 -35.11 -10.45
CA THR A 65 -19.82 -33.90 -11.25
C THR A 65 -20.16 -34.24 -12.70
N ALA A 66 -21.10 -33.50 -13.30
CA ALA A 66 -21.45 -33.64 -14.72
C ALA A 66 -20.29 -33.21 -15.63
N GLY A 67 -20.27 -33.68 -16.89
CA GLY A 67 -19.27 -33.26 -17.88
C GLY A 67 -18.25 -34.32 -18.26
N ALA A 68 -18.27 -35.48 -17.59
CA ALA A 68 -17.48 -36.65 -18.01
C ALA A 68 -18.05 -37.25 -19.31
N ASP A 69 -17.18 -37.84 -20.14
CA ASP A 69 -17.54 -38.70 -21.26
C ASP A 69 -17.96 -40.09 -20.78
N ASP A 70 -18.26 -40.97 -21.73
CA ASP A 70 -18.74 -42.36 -21.45
C ASP A 70 -17.68 -43.19 -20.72
N ASP A 71 -16.41 -42.81 -20.80
CA ASP A 71 -15.26 -43.46 -20.12
C ASP A 71 -14.97 -42.82 -18.76
N GLY A 72 -15.73 -41.83 -18.33
CA GLY A 72 -15.54 -41.10 -17.09
C GLY A 72 -14.43 -40.04 -17.10
N ARG A 73 -14.02 -39.58 -18.29
CA ARG A 73 -12.93 -38.60 -18.48
C ARG A 73 -13.52 -37.22 -18.74
N TYR A 74 -12.79 -36.19 -18.30
CA TYR A 74 -13.23 -34.80 -18.40
C TYR A 74 -12.33 -34.03 -19.38
N ALA A 75 -12.85 -33.02 -20.02
CA ALA A 75 -12.06 -32.04 -20.74
C ALA A 75 -11.17 -31.27 -19.74
N ALA A 76 -10.02 -30.81 -20.20
CA ALA A 76 -9.08 -30.09 -19.34
C ALA A 76 -9.09 -28.57 -19.61
N VAL A 77 -8.71 -27.80 -18.61
CA VAL A 77 -8.41 -26.37 -18.72
C VAL A 77 -7.07 -26.08 -18.05
N MET A 78 -6.20 -25.41 -18.75
CA MET A 78 -4.93 -24.90 -18.20
C MET A 78 -5.09 -23.42 -17.85
N LEU A 79 -4.63 -23.01 -16.66
CA LEU A 79 -4.67 -21.62 -16.22
C LEU A 79 -3.27 -21.06 -16.05
N ALA A 80 -2.95 -20.00 -16.79
CA ALA A 80 -1.66 -19.33 -16.81
C ALA A 80 -1.70 -17.99 -16.04
N HIS A 81 -0.77 -17.81 -15.10
CA HIS A 81 -0.70 -16.61 -14.27
C HIS A 81 -0.08 -15.39 -15.01
N GLY A 82 -0.36 -14.19 -14.52
CA GLY A 82 0.24 -12.95 -14.99
C GLY A 82 1.70 -12.77 -14.52
N PHE A 83 2.42 -11.80 -15.09
CA PHE A 83 3.81 -11.52 -14.75
C PHE A 83 3.98 -11.21 -13.25
N GLY A 84 4.95 -11.86 -12.60
CA GLY A 84 5.21 -11.71 -11.16
C GLY A 84 4.31 -12.53 -10.25
N GLY A 85 3.30 -13.22 -10.81
CA GLY A 85 2.40 -14.12 -10.09
C GLY A 85 2.92 -15.55 -9.96
N SER A 86 2.06 -16.42 -9.50
CA SER A 86 2.28 -17.86 -9.35
C SER A 86 0.98 -18.64 -9.59
N GLN A 87 1.05 -19.97 -9.60
CA GLN A 87 -0.13 -20.82 -9.66
C GLN A 87 -1.12 -20.57 -8.51
N ASP A 88 -0.64 -20.10 -7.35
CA ASP A 88 -1.45 -19.89 -6.15
C ASP A 88 -2.53 -18.81 -6.36
N ASP A 89 -2.23 -17.82 -7.21
CA ASP A 89 -3.17 -16.74 -7.57
C ASP A 89 -4.40 -17.27 -8.32
N LEU A 90 -4.31 -18.47 -8.89
CA LEU A 90 -5.32 -19.09 -9.75
C LEU A 90 -6.13 -20.19 -9.05
N PHE A 91 -5.78 -20.56 -7.81
CA PHE A 91 -6.42 -21.68 -7.12
C PHE A 91 -7.93 -21.52 -6.89
N ALA A 92 -8.40 -20.28 -6.70
CA ALA A 92 -9.82 -20.03 -6.57
C ALA A 92 -10.58 -20.34 -7.88
N GLN A 93 -10.10 -19.85 -9.00
CA GLN A 93 -10.65 -20.08 -10.34
C GLN A 93 -10.53 -21.55 -10.74
N ALA A 94 -9.40 -22.20 -10.42
CA ALA A 94 -9.20 -23.61 -10.69
C ALA A 94 -10.24 -24.50 -9.97
N ARG A 95 -10.55 -24.19 -8.71
CA ARG A 95 -11.59 -24.92 -7.97
C ARG A 95 -12.98 -24.70 -8.54
N GLU A 96 -13.29 -23.50 -8.98
CA GLU A 96 -14.60 -23.21 -9.61
C GLU A 96 -14.76 -23.95 -10.92
N LEU A 97 -13.75 -23.93 -11.81
CA LEU A 97 -13.75 -24.71 -13.04
C LEU A 97 -13.81 -26.23 -12.78
N ALA A 98 -13.10 -26.71 -11.76
CA ALA A 98 -13.16 -28.13 -11.39
C ALA A 98 -14.55 -28.51 -10.86
N ALA A 99 -15.22 -27.65 -10.10
CA ALA A 99 -16.58 -27.86 -9.64
C ALA A 99 -17.59 -27.92 -10.80
N GLU A 100 -17.32 -27.23 -11.91
CA GLU A 100 -18.11 -27.26 -13.14
C GLU A 100 -17.75 -28.44 -14.08
N GLY A 101 -16.83 -29.34 -13.66
CA GLY A 101 -16.53 -30.57 -14.37
C GLY A 101 -15.42 -30.48 -15.39
N PHE A 102 -14.40 -29.69 -15.14
CA PHE A 102 -13.14 -29.69 -15.89
C PHE A 102 -12.00 -30.24 -15.04
N VAL A 103 -11.06 -30.96 -15.63
CA VAL A 103 -9.73 -31.18 -15.04
C VAL A 103 -8.96 -29.89 -15.19
N VAL A 104 -8.45 -29.30 -14.09
CA VAL A 104 -7.76 -28.00 -14.18
C VAL A 104 -6.31 -28.14 -13.77
N LEU A 105 -5.39 -27.68 -14.63
CA LEU A 105 -3.97 -27.59 -14.34
C LEU A 105 -3.57 -26.13 -14.20
N THR A 106 -3.01 -25.79 -13.05
CA THR A 106 -2.31 -24.51 -12.84
C THR A 106 -0.82 -24.76 -12.75
N TRP A 107 -0.01 -23.82 -13.19
CA TRP A 107 1.45 -23.93 -13.04
C TRP A 107 2.08 -22.57 -12.77
N THR A 108 3.25 -22.58 -12.15
CA THR A 108 4.11 -21.41 -12.01
C THR A 108 5.13 -21.42 -13.12
N ALA A 109 5.15 -20.40 -13.99
CA ALA A 109 6.08 -20.31 -15.10
C ALA A 109 7.55 -20.25 -14.64
N ARG A 110 8.48 -20.67 -15.53
CA ARG A 110 9.91 -20.62 -15.23
C ARG A 110 10.37 -19.23 -14.80
N GLY A 111 11.28 -19.16 -13.83
CA GLY A 111 11.76 -17.90 -13.28
C GLY A 111 10.82 -17.24 -12.28
N PHE A 112 9.60 -17.78 -12.01
CA PHE A 112 8.67 -17.26 -11.01
C PHE A 112 8.48 -18.21 -9.84
N GLY A 113 7.95 -17.72 -8.72
CA GLY A 113 7.61 -18.48 -7.53
C GLY A 113 8.71 -19.47 -7.14
N GLY A 114 8.32 -20.73 -6.89
CA GLY A 114 9.22 -21.84 -6.60
C GLY A 114 9.69 -22.60 -7.84
N SER A 115 9.23 -22.22 -9.07
CA SER A 115 9.72 -22.82 -10.31
C SER A 115 11.16 -22.41 -10.60
N GLY A 116 11.91 -23.35 -11.16
CA GLY A 116 13.29 -23.14 -11.60
C GLY A 116 13.40 -22.31 -12.87
N GLY A 117 14.63 -22.17 -13.38
CA GLY A 117 14.92 -21.51 -14.66
C GLY A 117 14.92 -19.99 -14.58
N ARG A 118 14.95 -19.35 -15.77
CA ARG A 118 15.00 -17.90 -15.96
C ARG A 118 13.80 -17.40 -16.74
N ILE A 119 13.51 -16.10 -16.62
CA ILE A 119 12.43 -15.42 -17.36
C ILE A 119 12.95 -15.03 -18.73
N HIS A 120 12.45 -15.69 -19.79
CA HIS A 120 12.77 -15.44 -21.19
C HIS A 120 11.67 -14.64 -21.91
N LEU A 121 10.64 -14.16 -21.20
CA LEU A 121 9.49 -13.40 -21.71
C LEU A 121 8.57 -14.16 -22.67
N ASN A 122 8.15 -15.36 -22.32
CA ASN A 122 7.34 -16.24 -23.19
C ASN A 122 8.05 -16.60 -24.50
N ALA A 123 9.35 -16.84 -24.43
CA ALA A 123 10.13 -17.23 -25.60
C ALA A 123 9.71 -18.61 -26.14
N PRO A 124 9.68 -18.79 -27.48
CA PRO A 124 9.25 -20.03 -28.08
C PRO A 124 10.03 -21.25 -27.61
N ASP A 125 11.35 -21.13 -27.47
CA ASP A 125 12.27 -22.25 -27.14
C ASP A 125 12.24 -22.62 -25.64
N TYR A 126 11.53 -21.86 -24.80
CA TYR A 126 11.49 -22.03 -23.33
C TYR A 126 10.06 -22.08 -22.78
N GLU A 127 9.45 -20.96 -22.45
CA GLU A 127 8.13 -20.92 -21.83
C GLU A 127 7.05 -21.58 -22.70
N VAL A 128 7.14 -21.44 -24.03
CA VAL A 128 6.16 -22.05 -24.94
C VAL A 128 6.37 -23.57 -25.00
N ASP A 129 7.63 -24.07 -25.11
CA ASP A 129 7.94 -25.51 -25.06
C ASP A 129 7.55 -26.10 -23.69
N ASP A 130 7.65 -25.34 -22.58
CA ASP A 130 7.18 -25.77 -21.27
C ASP A 130 5.68 -26.10 -21.28
N VAL A 131 4.87 -25.30 -22.00
CA VAL A 131 3.43 -25.57 -22.12
C VAL A 131 3.19 -26.89 -22.87
N SER A 132 3.96 -27.17 -23.92
CA SER A 132 3.86 -28.47 -24.62
C SER A 132 4.18 -29.66 -23.71
N ARG A 133 5.13 -29.50 -22.76
CA ARG A 133 5.39 -30.52 -21.71
C ARG A 133 4.23 -30.70 -20.75
N LEU A 134 3.55 -29.60 -20.43
CA LEU A 134 2.34 -29.65 -19.60
C LEU A 134 1.17 -30.31 -20.33
N LEU A 135 1.04 -30.12 -21.64
CA LEU A 135 0.08 -30.86 -22.51
C LEU A 135 0.39 -32.35 -22.51
N ASP A 136 1.68 -32.75 -22.64
CA ASP A 136 2.12 -34.16 -22.53
C ASP A 136 1.70 -34.76 -21.16
N LEU A 137 1.87 -34.02 -20.09
CA LEU A 137 1.43 -34.41 -18.75
C LEU A 137 -0.09 -34.66 -18.69
N LEU A 138 -0.88 -33.77 -19.26
CA LEU A 138 -2.35 -33.90 -19.30
C LEU A 138 -2.77 -35.11 -20.16
N ALA A 139 -2.14 -35.30 -21.31
CA ALA A 139 -2.40 -36.42 -22.19
C ALA A 139 -2.13 -37.78 -21.51
N ALA A 140 -1.18 -37.83 -20.57
CA ALA A 140 -0.87 -39.02 -19.80
C ALA A 140 -1.81 -39.31 -18.62
N ARG A 141 -2.74 -38.38 -18.29
CA ARG A 141 -3.66 -38.49 -17.14
C ARG A 141 -4.88 -39.32 -17.49
N PRO A 142 -5.20 -40.37 -16.68
CA PRO A 142 -6.39 -41.20 -16.95
C PRO A 142 -7.73 -40.44 -16.80
N GLU A 143 -7.75 -39.29 -16.08
CA GLU A 143 -8.93 -38.45 -15.85
C GLU A 143 -9.21 -37.50 -17.01
N VAL A 144 -8.23 -37.31 -17.93
CA VAL A 144 -8.34 -36.35 -19.03
C VAL A 144 -8.90 -37.02 -20.27
N ARG A 145 -9.88 -36.39 -20.90
CA ARG A 145 -10.43 -36.78 -22.21
C ARG A 145 -9.38 -36.53 -23.30
N LEU A 146 -9.25 -37.48 -24.25
CA LEU A 146 -8.36 -37.36 -25.38
C LEU A 146 -9.15 -37.32 -26.68
N ASP A 147 -8.69 -36.53 -27.64
CA ASP A 147 -9.20 -36.50 -29.01
C ASP A 147 -8.48 -37.56 -29.86
N ALA A 148 -7.20 -37.78 -29.59
CA ALA A 148 -6.35 -38.82 -30.17
C ALA A 148 -5.31 -39.26 -29.13
N ALA A 149 -4.53 -40.26 -29.45
CA ALA A 149 -3.43 -40.73 -28.60
C ALA A 149 -2.37 -39.64 -28.42
N GLY A 150 -2.22 -39.14 -27.19
CA GLY A 150 -1.29 -38.04 -26.86
C GLY A 150 -1.87 -36.62 -27.06
N ASP A 151 -3.13 -36.54 -27.39
CA ASP A 151 -3.85 -35.29 -27.70
C ASP A 151 -5.00 -35.05 -26.71
N PRO A 152 -4.76 -34.25 -25.63
CA PRO A 152 -5.78 -33.99 -24.62
C PRO A 152 -6.78 -32.97 -25.13
N ARG A 153 -8.07 -33.17 -24.88
CA ARG A 153 -9.10 -32.16 -25.09
C ARG A 153 -8.93 -31.03 -24.08
N VAL A 154 -8.33 -29.89 -24.52
CA VAL A 154 -7.85 -28.88 -23.58
C VAL A 154 -8.05 -27.44 -24.06
N GLY A 155 -8.47 -26.57 -23.12
CA GLY A 155 -8.46 -25.12 -23.32
C GLY A 155 -7.41 -24.46 -22.46
N ILE A 156 -6.94 -23.28 -22.88
CA ILE A 156 -6.02 -22.45 -22.09
C ILE A 156 -6.62 -21.07 -21.83
N ALA A 157 -6.61 -20.65 -20.57
CA ALA A 157 -6.96 -19.30 -20.17
C ALA A 157 -5.83 -18.67 -19.37
N GLY A 158 -5.70 -17.33 -19.51
CA GLY A 158 -4.75 -16.59 -18.73
C GLY A 158 -4.83 -15.09 -18.96
N GLY A 159 -4.41 -14.32 -17.97
CA GLY A 159 -4.35 -12.86 -18.05
C GLY A 159 -2.93 -12.35 -18.27
N SER A 160 -2.77 -11.24 -19.00
CA SER A 160 -1.49 -10.57 -19.18
C SER A 160 -0.44 -11.53 -19.75
N TYR A 161 0.63 -11.79 -19.03
CA TYR A 161 1.68 -12.76 -19.37
C TYR A 161 1.10 -14.15 -19.71
N GLY A 162 0.11 -14.58 -18.88
CA GLY A 162 -0.61 -15.84 -19.11
C GLY A 162 -1.51 -15.84 -20.35
N GLY A 163 -2.02 -14.67 -20.76
CA GLY A 163 -2.80 -14.55 -22.00
C GLY A 163 -1.93 -14.69 -23.25
N ALA A 164 -0.73 -14.11 -23.23
CA ALA A 164 0.18 -14.21 -24.35
C ALA A 164 0.75 -15.62 -24.49
N ILE A 165 1.10 -16.30 -23.39
CA ILE A 165 1.56 -17.67 -23.46
C ILE A 165 0.48 -18.61 -24.01
N ALA A 166 -0.82 -18.36 -23.71
CA ALA A 166 -1.91 -19.14 -24.25
C ALA A 166 -1.98 -19.04 -25.79
N LEU A 167 -1.87 -17.81 -26.32
CA LEU A 167 -1.85 -17.58 -27.78
C LEU A 167 -0.61 -18.16 -28.44
N LEU A 168 0.58 -17.97 -27.85
CA LEU A 168 1.84 -18.50 -28.38
C LEU A 168 1.86 -20.02 -28.37
N ALA A 169 1.35 -20.64 -27.32
CA ALA A 169 1.26 -22.09 -27.22
C ALA A 169 0.34 -22.67 -28.30
N ALA A 170 -0.87 -22.10 -28.48
CA ALA A 170 -1.81 -22.57 -29.50
C ALA A 170 -1.32 -22.36 -30.94
N GLY A 171 -0.48 -21.36 -31.20
CA GLY A 171 0.17 -21.19 -32.52
C GLY A 171 1.41 -22.07 -32.73
N SER A 172 1.84 -22.79 -31.68
CA SER A 172 3.03 -23.66 -31.70
C SER A 172 2.70 -25.14 -31.48
N ASP A 173 1.56 -25.47 -30.91
CA ASP A 173 1.07 -26.82 -30.58
C ASP A 173 -0.41 -26.92 -30.92
N ASP A 174 -0.74 -27.76 -31.89
CA ASP A 174 -2.07 -27.95 -32.48
C ASP A 174 -3.06 -28.71 -31.58
N ARG A 175 -2.60 -29.17 -30.40
CA ARG A 175 -3.44 -29.85 -29.39
C ARG A 175 -4.30 -28.91 -28.53
N VAL A 176 -4.21 -27.62 -28.73
CA VAL A 176 -5.04 -26.65 -27.98
C VAL A 176 -6.35 -26.41 -28.68
N ASP A 177 -7.46 -26.72 -28.03
CA ASP A 177 -8.81 -26.70 -28.61
C ASP A 177 -9.59 -25.40 -28.40
N ALA A 178 -9.28 -24.62 -27.37
CA ALA A 178 -9.99 -23.38 -27.09
C ALA A 178 -9.13 -22.40 -26.27
N LEU A 179 -9.32 -21.09 -26.49
CA LEU A 179 -8.52 -20.06 -25.84
C LEU A 179 -9.38 -18.96 -25.18
N VAL A 180 -8.93 -18.50 -24.00
CA VAL A 180 -9.46 -17.31 -23.35
C VAL A 180 -8.29 -16.42 -22.85
N PRO A 181 -7.57 -15.76 -23.75
CA PRO A 181 -6.56 -14.79 -23.38
C PRO A 181 -7.21 -13.48 -22.94
N ALA A 182 -6.78 -12.96 -21.79
CA ALA A 182 -7.30 -11.73 -21.20
C ALA A 182 -6.19 -10.69 -21.01
N ILE A 183 -6.52 -9.40 -21.19
CA ILE A 183 -5.66 -8.23 -20.95
C ILE A 183 -4.20 -8.46 -21.40
N THR A 184 -4.03 -8.90 -22.62
CA THR A 184 -2.72 -9.31 -23.15
C THR A 184 -2.32 -8.54 -24.41
N TRP A 185 -1.14 -8.82 -24.94
CA TRP A 185 -0.59 -8.14 -26.11
C TRP A 185 -0.70 -8.97 -27.39
N HIS A 186 -0.78 -8.25 -28.48
CA HIS A 186 -0.58 -8.75 -29.82
C HIS A 186 0.89 -8.74 -30.19
N ASP A 187 1.52 -7.57 -30.03
CA ASP A 187 2.94 -7.31 -30.26
C ASP A 187 3.54 -6.61 -29.03
N LEU A 188 4.47 -7.29 -28.33
CA LEU A 188 5.10 -6.77 -27.12
C LEU A 188 6.02 -5.57 -27.42
N ALA A 189 6.64 -5.52 -28.61
CA ALA A 189 7.44 -4.38 -29.02
C ALA A 189 6.56 -3.13 -29.20
N GLN A 190 5.40 -3.25 -29.87
CA GLN A 190 4.44 -2.15 -29.99
C GLN A 190 3.83 -1.80 -28.63
N SER A 191 3.59 -2.76 -27.76
CA SER A 191 3.00 -2.51 -26.43
C SER A 191 3.94 -1.73 -25.51
N LEU A 192 5.25 -2.02 -25.53
CA LEU A 192 6.24 -1.35 -24.68
C LEU A 192 6.87 -0.11 -25.35
N VAL A 193 6.80 -0.02 -26.67
CA VAL A 193 7.30 1.12 -27.46
C VAL A 193 6.20 1.59 -28.43
N PRO A 194 5.02 2.00 -27.90
CA PRO A 194 3.85 2.31 -28.72
C PRO A 194 4.05 3.52 -29.63
N GLN A 195 3.46 3.41 -30.83
CA GLN A 195 3.38 4.45 -31.85
C GLN A 195 1.92 4.68 -32.19
N SER A 196 1.46 5.93 -32.05
CA SER A 196 0.07 6.30 -32.34
C SER A 196 -0.09 7.08 -33.64
N VAL A 197 1.00 7.37 -34.35
CA VAL A 197 0.96 7.93 -35.69
C VAL A 197 0.55 6.85 -36.70
N VAL A 198 -0.52 7.08 -37.40
CA VAL A 198 -1.07 6.12 -38.38
C VAL A 198 -0.25 6.12 -39.65
N GLY A 199 0.09 4.94 -40.18
CA GLY A 199 0.76 4.75 -41.41
C GLY A 199 -0.17 5.12 -42.60
N SER A 200 0.35 5.83 -43.58
CA SER A 200 -0.36 6.02 -44.84
C SER A 200 -0.41 4.66 -45.54
N THR A 201 -1.46 3.87 -45.35
CA THR A 201 -1.78 2.79 -46.26
C THR A 201 -2.29 3.44 -47.53
N ALA A 202 -1.62 3.14 -48.64
CA ALA A 202 -2.05 3.63 -49.97
C ALA A 202 -3.41 3.02 -50.30
N GLY A 203 -4.48 3.74 -49.97
CA GLY A 203 -5.85 3.38 -50.29
C GLY A 203 -6.78 3.98 -49.23
N ASP A 204 -7.78 4.72 -49.66
CA ASP A 204 -8.77 5.45 -48.85
C ASP A 204 -9.70 4.55 -47.95
N ALA A 205 -9.38 3.31 -47.74
CA ALA A 205 -10.15 2.44 -46.85
C ALA A 205 -9.79 2.72 -45.39
N ALA A 206 -10.63 3.47 -44.69
CA ALA A 206 -10.55 3.63 -43.26
C ALA A 206 -10.60 2.23 -42.59
N PRO A 207 -9.78 1.97 -41.52
CA PRO A 207 -9.83 0.71 -40.80
C PRO A 207 -11.28 0.41 -40.40
N GLN A 208 -11.72 -0.82 -40.62
CA GLN A 208 -13.12 -1.17 -40.45
C GLN A 208 -13.42 -1.61 -39.04
N SER A 209 -12.41 -2.05 -38.26
CA SER A 209 -12.61 -2.36 -36.82
C SER A 209 -12.50 -1.12 -35.93
N PRO A 210 -13.21 -1.07 -34.79
CA PRO A 210 -13.35 0.13 -34.00
C PRO A 210 -12.05 0.58 -33.33
N ALA A 211 -11.18 -0.35 -32.97
CA ALA A 211 -9.92 -0.05 -32.28
C ALA A 211 -8.67 -0.24 -33.16
N ALA A 212 -8.85 -0.35 -34.48
CA ALA A 212 -7.74 -0.57 -35.41
C ALA A 212 -6.75 0.61 -35.40
N VAL A 213 -5.51 0.28 -35.12
CA VAL A 213 -4.35 1.18 -35.23
C VAL A 213 -3.30 0.49 -36.08
N ASP A 214 -3.04 1.03 -37.26
CA ASP A 214 -1.96 0.59 -38.13
C ASP A 214 -0.85 1.66 -38.08
N PRO A 215 0.12 1.53 -37.14
CA PRO A 215 1.13 2.55 -36.90
C PRO A 215 2.14 2.63 -38.04
N VAL A 216 2.78 3.78 -38.20
CA VAL A 216 3.97 3.87 -39.04
C VAL A 216 5.05 2.86 -38.56
N ALA A 217 5.85 2.36 -39.50
CA ALA A 217 6.85 1.33 -39.23
C ALA A 217 8.07 1.80 -38.38
N THR A 218 7.96 2.95 -37.70
CA THR A 218 9.00 3.50 -36.84
C THR A 218 8.72 3.14 -35.38
N ALA A 219 9.78 2.90 -34.59
CA ALA A 219 9.64 2.72 -33.16
C ALA A 219 8.98 3.94 -32.50
N GLY A 220 8.04 3.71 -31.56
CA GLY A 220 7.35 4.74 -30.85
C GLY A 220 8.10 5.25 -29.62
N VAL A 221 7.41 5.43 -28.51
CA VAL A 221 7.94 6.00 -27.26
C VAL A 221 7.98 4.94 -26.17
N PHE A 222 9.15 4.69 -25.58
CA PHE A 222 9.35 3.62 -24.60
C PHE A 222 8.56 3.86 -23.31
N LYS A 223 7.72 2.90 -22.89
CA LYS A 223 6.97 2.89 -21.62
C LYS A 223 7.91 2.58 -20.45
N LYS A 224 8.81 3.49 -20.15
CA LYS A 224 9.88 3.32 -19.16
C LYS A 224 9.37 2.89 -17.79
N ARG A 225 8.24 3.44 -17.34
CA ARG A 225 7.72 3.18 -16.01
C ARG A 225 7.16 1.76 -15.87
N TRP A 226 6.39 1.29 -16.85
CA TRP A 226 5.92 -0.10 -16.89
C TRP A 226 7.06 -1.09 -16.97
N ALA A 227 8.00 -0.90 -17.90
CA ALA A 227 9.16 -1.76 -18.02
C ALA A 227 10.01 -1.81 -16.74
N SER A 228 10.15 -0.67 -16.03
CA SER A 228 10.86 -0.61 -14.74
C SER A 228 10.11 -1.34 -13.63
N LEU A 229 8.77 -1.29 -13.63
CA LEU A 229 7.94 -2.00 -12.65
C LEU A 229 8.09 -3.52 -12.82
N PHE A 230 8.02 -4.02 -14.05
CA PHE A 230 8.23 -5.44 -14.34
C PHE A 230 9.63 -5.90 -13.99
N PHE A 231 10.62 -5.12 -14.36
CA PHE A 231 11.99 -5.46 -14.02
C PHE A 231 12.21 -5.52 -12.51
N ALA A 232 11.65 -4.57 -11.77
CA ALA A 232 11.72 -4.56 -10.30
C ALA A 232 11.01 -5.76 -9.67
N SER A 233 9.86 -6.21 -10.22
CA SER A 233 9.14 -7.38 -9.70
C SER A 233 9.92 -8.69 -9.96
N GLY A 234 10.57 -8.82 -11.08
CA GLY A 234 11.45 -9.96 -11.38
C GLY A 234 12.75 -10.00 -10.56
N LEU A 235 13.17 -8.85 -9.99
CA LEU A 235 14.28 -8.80 -9.02
C LEU A 235 13.86 -9.27 -7.64
N GLY A 236 12.59 -9.05 -7.25
CA GLY A 236 12.08 -9.25 -5.88
C GLY A 236 11.50 -10.63 -5.58
N SER A 237 11.35 -11.52 -6.55
CA SER A 237 10.64 -12.81 -6.41
C SER A 237 11.39 -13.92 -5.66
N SER A 238 12.42 -13.60 -4.88
CA SER A 238 13.17 -14.58 -4.07
C SER A 238 12.52 -14.85 -2.71
N GLN A 239 11.25 -15.24 -2.65
CA GLN A 239 10.68 -15.87 -1.45
C GLN A 239 10.68 -17.39 -1.65
N GLY A 240 11.78 -18.06 -1.25
CA GLY A 240 11.77 -19.49 -1.05
C GLY A 240 12.82 -20.33 -1.76
N GLY A 241 13.70 -19.78 -2.58
CA GLY A 241 14.77 -20.56 -3.20
C GLY A 241 16.11 -19.81 -3.13
N ASP A 242 17.11 -20.51 -2.65
CA ASP A 242 18.53 -20.19 -2.56
C ASP A 242 18.97 -18.74 -2.81
N ALA A 243 19.23 -18.03 -1.71
CA ALA A 243 19.89 -16.73 -1.72
C ALA A 243 21.25 -16.74 -2.50
N GLU A 244 21.79 -17.94 -2.78
CA GLU A 244 22.98 -18.15 -3.62
C GLU A 244 22.69 -17.93 -5.10
N ALA A 245 21.55 -18.37 -5.64
CA ALA A 245 21.16 -18.15 -7.03
C ALA A 245 20.92 -16.66 -7.34
N ALA A 246 20.36 -15.90 -6.39
CA ALA A 246 20.21 -14.45 -6.52
C ALA A 246 21.56 -13.71 -6.44
N ALA A 247 22.55 -14.26 -5.77
CA ALA A 247 23.90 -13.70 -5.68
C ALA A 247 24.74 -13.96 -6.95
N GLU A 248 24.48 -15.04 -7.68
CA GLU A 248 25.14 -15.35 -8.96
C GLU A 248 24.59 -14.54 -10.15
N GLY A 249 23.31 -14.14 -10.12
CA GLY A 249 22.64 -13.38 -11.20
C GLY A 249 23.04 -11.89 -11.28
N GLY A 250 23.76 -11.35 -10.34
CA GLY A 250 24.18 -9.94 -10.34
C GLY A 250 22.97 -8.98 -10.35
N SER A 251 23.00 -7.96 -11.22
CA SER A 251 21.94 -6.93 -11.36
C SER A 251 20.68 -7.39 -12.11
N CYS A 252 20.63 -8.64 -12.62
CA CYS A 252 19.57 -9.15 -13.50
C CYS A 252 18.51 -10.00 -12.79
N GLY A 253 18.72 -10.39 -11.55
CA GLY A 253 17.77 -11.23 -10.80
C GLY A 253 17.47 -12.53 -11.56
N ARG A 254 16.19 -12.86 -11.73
CA ARG A 254 15.71 -14.08 -12.41
C ARG A 254 15.55 -13.95 -13.94
N PHE A 255 15.84 -12.79 -14.52
CA PHE A 255 15.76 -12.62 -15.97
C PHE A 255 16.92 -13.32 -16.70
N ASP A 256 16.62 -13.78 -17.92
CA ASP A 256 17.68 -14.13 -18.84
C ASP A 256 18.61 -12.93 -19.08
N PRO A 257 19.94 -13.12 -19.15
CA PRO A 257 20.87 -12.02 -19.36
C PRO A 257 20.61 -11.19 -20.63
N THR A 258 19.99 -11.75 -21.67
CA THR A 258 19.64 -11.02 -22.90
C THR A 258 18.50 -10.07 -22.68
N VAL A 259 17.45 -10.53 -22.01
CA VAL A 259 16.30 -9.72 -21.58
C VAL A 259 16.76 -8.57 -20.66
N CYS A 260 17.59 -8.89 -19.67
CA CYS A 260 18.13 -7.90 -18.75
C CYS A 260 18.94 -6.81 -19.47
N ARG A 261 19.83 -7.20 -20.38
CA ARG A 261 20.63 -6.23 -21.16
C ARG A 261 19.77 -5.36 -22.07
N ALA A 262 18.73 -5.91 -22.68
CA ALA A 262 17.77 -5.17 -23.50
C ALA A 262 17.06 -4.09 -22.65
N PHE A 263 16.52 -4.47 -21.49
CA PHE A 263 15.91 -3.51 -20.55
C PHE A 263 16.88 -2.42 -20.11
N LEU A 264 18.09 -2.77 -19.66
CA LEU A 264 19.08 -1.79 -19.17
C LEU A 264 19.46 -0.78 -20.25
N ARG A 265 19.61 -1.22 -21.51
CA ARG A 265 19.86 -0.32 -22.66
C ARG A 265 18.69 0.62 -22.88
N ALA A 266 17.47 0.09 -23.02
CA ALA A 266 16.29 0.91 -23.26
C ALA A 266 16.02 1.90 -22.09
N ALA A 267 16.18 1.46 -20.84
CA ALA A 267 16.01 2.30 -19.66
C ALA A 267 17.05 3.43 -19.56
N THR A 268 18.29 3.18 -20.05
CA THR A 268 19.37 4.15 -20.01
C THR A 268 19.30 5.16 -21.17
N THR A 269 18.98 4.67 -22.37
CA THR A 269 18.95 5.50 -23.59
C THR A 269 17.62 6.17 -23.84
N GLY A 270 16.52 5.65 -23.23
CA GLY A 270 15.15 6.06 -23.52
C GLY A 270 14.61 5.52 -24.86
N VAL A 271 15.38 4.69 -25.57
CA VAL A 271 15.06 4.13 -26.88
C VAL A 271 15.34 2.64 -26.91
N ALA A 272 14.40 1.85 -27.43
CA ALA A 272 14.65 0.45 -27.74
C ALA A 272 15.40 0.35 -29.08
N ASP A 273 16.56 -0.31 -29.07
CA ASP A 273 17.30 -0.62 -30.30
C ASP A 273 16.66 -1.78 -31.06
N GLU A 274 17.05 -2.00 -32.30
CA GLU A 274 16.46 -3.06 -33.15
C GLU A 274 16.59 -4.45 -32.52
N ALA A 275 17.70 -4.76 -31.85
CA ALA A 275 17.88 -6.03 -31.18
C ALA A 275 16.91 -6.20 -30.01
N THR A 276 16.57 -5.11 -29.31
CA THR A 276 15.53 -5.11 -28.27
C THR A 276 14.14 -5.31 -28.87
N LEU A 277 13.85 -4.64 -29.99
CA LEU A 277 12.55 -4.79 -30.69
C LEU A 277 12.40 -6.21 -31.27
N GLU A 278 13.44 -6.80 -31.82
CA GLU A 278 13.44 -8.19 -32.32
C GLU A 278 13.17 -9.18 -31.17
N LEU A 279 13.83 -9.00 -30.03
CA LEU A 279 13.58 -9.82 -28.82
C LEU A 279 12.10 -9.75 -28.39
N LEU A 280 11.53 -8.55 -28.33
CA LEU A 280 10.14 -8.35 -27.92
C LEU A 280 9.15 -8.93 -28.95
N ARG A 281 9.45 -8.81 -30.25
CA ARG A 281 8.64 -9.41 -31.33
C ARG A 281 8.68 -10.93 -31.30
N ALA A 282 9.82 -11.54 -30.96
CA ALA A 282 9.93 -12.99 -30.81
C ALA A 282 9.04 -13.54 -29.68
N SER A 283 8.71 -12.70 -28.69
CA SER A 283 7.82 -13.00 -27.57
C SER A 283 6.38 -12.54 -27.84
N SER A 284 6.01 -12.31 -29.08
CA SER A 284 4.72 -11.73 -29.47
C SER A 284 3.82 -12.73 -30.18
N PRO A 285 2.56 -12.89 -29.79
CA PRO A 285 1.58 -13.73 -30.49
C PRO A 285 1.46 -13.42 -31.99
N ALA A 286 1.65 -12.17 -32.38
CA ALA A 286 1.62 -11.75 -33.79
C ALA A 286 2.43 -12.65 -34.75
N ALA A 287 3.51 -13.27 -34.25
CA ALA A 287 4.38 -14.15 -35.04
C ALA A 287 3.77 -15.53 -35.33
N VAL A 288 2.67 -15.92 -34.67
CA VAL A 288 2.12 -17.28 -34.72
C VAL A 288 0.60 -17.33 -34.96
N LEU A 289 -0.10 -16.18 -34.91
CA LEU A 289 -1.58 -16.15 -34.99
C LEU A 289 -2.14 -16.73 -36.30
N ASP A 290 -1.39 -16.75 -37.37
CA ASP A 290 -1.74 -17.39 -38.64
C ASP A 290 -1.84 -18.93 -38.57
N ARG A 291 -1.36 -19.53 -37.48
CA ARG A 291 -1.41 -20.95 -37.19
C ARG A 291 -2.33 -21.34 -36.04
N VAL A 292 -2.95 -20.35 -35.38
CA VAL A 292 -3.90 -20.63 -34.30
C VAL A 292 -5.22 -21.09 -34.88
N GLU A 293 -5.55 -22.37 -34.69
CA GLU A 293 -6.85 -22.94 -35.10
C GLU A 293 -7.89 -22.92 -33.97
N ALA A 294 -7.45 -22.79 -32.72
CA ALA A 294 -8.27 -22.81 -31.52
C ALA A 294 -9.22 -21.61 -31.45
N PRO A 295 -10.55 -21.80 -31.37
CA PRO A 295 -11.53 -20.74 -31.14
C PRO A 295 -11.14 -19.89 -29.93
N THR A 296 -11.15 -18.56 -30.12
CA THR A 296 -10.56 -17.63 -29.15
C THR A 296 -11.57 -16.59 -28.66
N LEU A 297 -11.76 -16.49 -27.34
CA LEU A 297 -12.46 -15.40 -26.67
C LEU A 297 -11.45 -14.38 -26.15
N LEU A 298 -11.31 -13.24 -26.83
CA LEU A 298 -10.46 -12.14 -26.39
C LEU A 298 -11.17 -11.27 -25.34
N VAL A 299 -10.63 -11.15 -24.14
CA VAL A 299 -11.15 -10.27 -23.09
C VAL A 299 -10.14 -9.17 -22.81
N GLN A 300 -10.48 -7.92 -23.10
CA GLN A 300 -9.55 -6.79 -22.96
C GLN A 300 -10.08 -5.71 -22.04
N GLY A 301 -9.20 -5.15 -21.20
CA GLY A 301 -9.51 -4.07 -20.29
C GLY A 301 -9.54 -2.71 -20.99
N ALA A 302 -10.63 -1.98 -20.83
CA ALA A 302 -10.75 -0.63 -21.40
C ALA A 302 -9.94 0.43 -20.61
N GLN A 303 -9.45 0.09 -19.42
CA GLN A 303 -8.58 0.92 -18.60
C GLN A 303 -7.22 0.23 -18.45
N ASP A 304 -6.51 0.10 -19.56
CA ASP A 304 -5.22 -0.58 -19.61
C ASP A 304 -4.20 0.27 -20.36
N SER A 305 -3.31 0.93 -19.63
CA SER A 305 -2.23 1.73 -20.24
C SER A 305 -1.03 0.87 -20.65
N LEU A 306 -0.99 -0.41 -20.25
CA LEU A 306 0.05 -1.34 -20.67
C LEU A 306 -0.30 -2.00 -21.99
N PHE A 307 -1.46 -2.67 -22.08
CA PHE A 307 -1.97 -3.35 -23.26
C PHE A 307 -3.35 -2.79 -23.63
N GLY A 308 -3.39 -1.86 -24.57
CA GLY A 308 -4.61 -1.19 -24.96
C GLY A 308 -5.56 -2.09 -25.75
N LEU A 309 -6.77 -1.58 -25.99
CA LEU A 309 -7.79 -2.28 -26.79
C LEU A 309 -7.34 -2.56 -28.24
N ASP A 310 -6.38 -1.77 -28.74
CA ASP A 310 -5.72 -1.98 -30.04
C ASP A 310 -4.99 -3.31 -30.16
N GLN A 311 -4.49 -3.85 -29.04
CA GLN A 311 -3.80 -5.15 -29.01
C GLN A 311 -4.78 -6.30 -29.23
N ALA A 312 -5.94 -6.26 -28.56
CA ALA A 312 -6.99 -7.24 -28.77
C ALA A 312 -7.59 -7.13 -30.19
N ASP A 313 -7.74 -5.91 -30.70
CA ASP A 313 -8.19 -5.65 -32.07
C ASP A 313 -7.27 -6.27 -33.12
N ALA A 314 -5.96 -6.04 -33.00
CA ALA A 314 -4.97 -6.59 -33.91
C ALA A 314 -4.96 -8.13 -33.86
N THR A 315 -5.07 -8.72 -32.66
CA THR A 315 -5.18 -10.19 -32.49
C THR A 315 -6.48 -10.70 -33.14
N ALA A 316 -7.61 -10.06 -32.91
CA ALA A 316 -8.90 -10.44 -33.50
C ALA A 316 -8.85 -10.42 -35.02
N ARG A 317 -8.29 -9.35 -35.62
CA ARG A 317 -8.11 -9.24 -37.09
C ARG A 317 -7.22 -10.35 -37.64
N ALA A 318 -6.11 -10.66 -36.96
CA ALA A 318 -5.19 -11.71 -37.40
C ALA A 318 -5.84 -13.11 -37.36
N LEU A 319 -6.55 -13.44 -36.26
CA LEU A 319 -7.28 -14.70 -36.11
C LEU A 319 -8.42 -14.83 -37.14
N ALA A 320 -9.20 -13.77 -37.33
CA ALA A 320 -10.26 -13.76 -38.35
C ALA A 320 -9.69 -13.91 -39.78
N ALA A 321 -8.55 -13.30 -40.09
CA ALA A 321 -7.87 -13.48 -41.38
C ALA A 321 -7.35 -14.91 -41.56
N ALA A 322 -6.97 -15.61 -40.50
CA ALA A 322 -6.61 -17.04 -40.52
C ALA A 322 -7.87 -17.95 -40.62
N GLY A 323 -9.07 -17.43 -40.44
CA GLY A 323 -10.33 -18.19 -40.43
C GLY A 323 -10.69 -18.78 -39.08
N THR A 324 -10.01 -18.40 -38.02
CA THR A 324 -10.23 -18.86 -36.64
C THR A 324 -11.44 -18.15 -36.03
N PRO A 325 -12.39 -18.88 -35.43
CA PRO A 325 -13.51 -18.26 -34.72
C PRO A 325 -13.01 -17.38 -33.55
N VAL A 326 -13.41 -16.10 -33.56
CA VAL A 326 -12.99 -15.14 -32.54
C VAL A 326 -14.18 -14.32 -32.01
N ALA A 327 -14.23 -14.18 -30.69
CA ALA A 327 -15.15 -13.26 -30.03
C ALA A 327 -14.34 -12.24 -29.21
N VAL A 328 -14.85 -11.01 -29.11
CA VAL A 328 -14.17 -9.91 -28.40
C VAL A 328 -15.09 -9.33 -27.32
N ARG A 329 -14.50 -9.12 -26.13
CA ARG A 329 -15.18 -8.49 -25.01
C ARG A 329 -14.31 -7.39 -24.41
N TRP A 330 -14.88 -6.19 -24.24
CA TRP A 330 -14.23 -5.09 -23.52
C TRP A 330 -14.83 -4.92 -22.14
N ILE A 331 -14.02 -5.10 -21.12
CA ILE A 331 -14.42 -5.03 -19.71
C ILE A 331 -13.99 -3.72 -19.07
N ASP A 332 -14.65 -3.34 -17.98
CA ASP A 332 -14.23 -2.23 -17.14
C ASP A 332 -13.12 -2.70 -16.20
N GLY A 333 -11.87 -2.63 -16.67
CA GLY A 333 -10.71 -3.17 -15.97
C GLY A 333 -9.44 -3.00 -16.80
N GLY A 334 -8.39 -3.67 -16.40
CA GLY A 334 -7.05 -3.64 -17.00
C GLY A 334 -5.96 -3.48 -15.95
N HIS A 335 -4.71 -3.33 -16.37
CA HIS A 335 -3.55 -3.25 -15.46
C HIS A 335 -3.56 -2.00 -14.56
N ASP A 336 -4.29 -0.95 -14.92
CA ASP A 336 -4.44 0.27 -14.13
C ASP A 336 -5.67 0.25 -13.21
N ALA A 337 -6.55 -0.73 -13.34
CA ALA A 337 -7.72 -0.86 -12.49
C ALA A 337 -7.38 -1.47 -11.13
N ALA A 338 -8.22 -1.19 -10.11
CA ALA A 338 -8.15 -1.94 -8.87
C ALA A 338 -8.52 -3.41 -9.14
N ALA A 339 -7.86 -4.33 -8.46
CA ALA A 339 -8.31 -5.71 -8.42
C ALA A 339 -9.70 -5.74 -7.75
N ASP A 340 -10.74 -5.76 -8.57
CA ASP A 340 -12.13 -5.80 -8.14
C ASP A 340 -12.69 -7.20 -8.36
N THR A 341 -13.61 -7.61 -7.50
CA THR A 341 -14.35 -8.88 -7.62
C THR A 341 -15.15 -8.97 -8.92
N SER A 342 -15.53 -7.83 -9.52
CA SER A 342 -16.21 -7.77 -10.82
C SER A 342 -15.36 -8.32 -11.97
N PHE A 343 -14.03 -8.13 -11.94
CA PHE A 343 -13.12 -8.64 -12.96
C PHE A 343 -13.18 -10.18 -13.03
N ALA A 344 -13.20 -10.86 -11.88
CA ALA A 344 -13.31 -12.32 -11.84
C ALA A 344 -14.66 -12.81 -12.41
N GLU A 345 -15.76 -12.11 -12.10
CA GLU A 345 -17.09 -12.43 -12.65
C GLU A 345 -17.20 -12.13 -14.16
N ASP A 346 -16.61 -11.02 -14.62
CA ASP A 346 -16.59 -10.63 -16.02
C ASP A 346 -15.71 -11.56 -16.89
N LEU A 347 -14.80 -12.28 -16.29
CA LEU A 347 -13.91 -13.24 -16.97
C LEU A 347 -14.39 -14.69 -16.83
N LEU A 348 -14.82 -15.12 -15.64
CA LEU A 348 -15.10 -16.52 -15.35
C LEU A 348 -16.34 -17.05 -16.08
N ASP A 349 -17.50 -16.37 -15.94
CA ASP A 349 -18.74 -16.82 -16.58
C ASP A 349 -18.63 -16.95 -18.10
N PRO A 350 -18.02 -15.95 -18.83
CA PRO A 350 -17.79 -16.09 -20.27
C PRO A 350 -16.81 -17.21 -20.63
N SER A 351 -15.76 -17.39 -19.82
CA SER A 351 -14.77 -18.45 -20.02
C SER A 351 -15.40 -19.82 -19.88
N LEU A 352 -16.23 -20.01 -18.84
CA LEU A 352 -16.99 -21.23 -18.65
C LEU A 352 -17.89 -21.52 -19.84
N ALA A 353 -18.67 -20.55 -20.32
CA ALA A 353 -19.55 -20.71 -21.48
C ALA A 353 -18.77 -21.06 -22.73
N TRP A 354 -17.59 -20.44 -22.94
CA TRP A 354 -16.70 -20.68 -24.07
C TRP A 354 -16.13 -22.09 -24.05
N PHE A 355 -15.57 -22.51 -22.91
CA PHE A 355 -15.01 -23.85 -22.75
C PHE A 355 -16.10 -24.94 -22.76
N ASP A 356 -17.30 -24.66 -22.22
CA ASP A 356 -18.40 -25.61 -22.30
C ASP A 356 -18.79 -25.89 -23.75
N HIS A 357 -18.90 -24.85 -24.58
CA HIS A 357 -19.23 -24.99 -25.99
C HIS A 357 -18.14 -25.78 -26.75
N TYR A 358 -16.90 -25.28 -26.72
CA TYR A 358 -15.85 -25.81 -27.59
C TYR A 358 -15.21 -27.11 -27.10
N LEU A 359 -15.19 -27.37 -25.80
CA LEU A 359 -14.58 -28.58 -25.24
C LEU A 359 -15.61 -29.69 -24.95
N ARG A 360 -16.86 -29.33 -24.70
CA ARG A 360 -17.89 -30.31 -24.30
C ARG A 360 -19.14 -30.32 -25.20
N GLY A 361 -19.21 -29.43 -26.20
CA GLY A 361 -20.38 -29.33 -27.10
C GLY A 361 -21.63 -28.73 -26.46
N GLY A 362 -21.42 -27.88 -25.45
CA GLY A 362 -22.48 -27.13 -24.80
C GLY A 362 -23.14 -26.08 -25.71
N PRO A 363 -24.05 -25.25 -25.19
CA PRO A 363 -24.71 -24.21 -25.97
C PRO A 363 -23.73 -23.22 -26.57
N ASP A 364 -23.99 -22.74 -27.79
CA ASP A 364 -23.17 -21.71 -28.41
C ASP A 364 -23.29 -20.39 -27.63
N PRO A 365 -22.16 -19.83 -27.09
CA PRO A 365 -22.17 -18.58 -26.36
C PRO A 365 -22.42 -17.36 -27.25
N GLY A 366 -22.35 -17.55 -28.57
CA GLY A 366 -22.41 -16.47 -29.56
C GLY A 366 -21.15 -15.64 -29.66
N ALA A 367 -21.02 -14.91 -30.74
CA ALA A 367 -19.87 -14.01 -31.01
C ALA A 367 -20.23 -12.52 -30.77
N ALA A 368 -21.21 -12.23 -29.93
CA ALA A 368 -21.64 -10.86 -29.66
C ALA A 368 -20.48 -10.05 -29.01
N PHE A 369 -20.31 -8.81 -29.51
CA PHE A 369 -19.40 -7.84 -28.95
C PHE A 369 -20.00 -7.16 -27.71
N ASP A 370 -19.53 -7.53 -26.54
CA ASP A 370 -19.93 -6.91 -25.27
C ASP A 370 -18.89 -5.88 -24.84
N PHE A 371 -19.36 -4.70 -24.40
CA PHE A 371 -18.48 -3.69 -23.80
C PHE A 371 -19.16 -2.95 -22.65
N THR A 372 -18.35 -2.42 -21.73
CA THR A 372 -18.80 -1.73 -20.53
C THR A 372 -18.52 -0.23 -20.62
N LEU A 373 -19.57 0.61 -20.50
CA LEU A 373 -19.43 2.05 -20.34
C LEU A 373 -19.18 2.37 -18.86
N PRO A 374 -18.15 3.18 -18.54
CA PRO A 374 -17.83 3.58 -17.18
C PRO A 374 -18.87 4.53 -16.60
N VAL A 375 -18.89 4.61 -15.29
CA VAL A 375 -19.54 5.70 -14.56
C VAL A 375 -18.64 6.94 -14.64
N THR A 376 -19.12 8.01 -15.27
CA THR A 376 -18.34 9.25 -15.47
C THR A 376 -18.68 10.34 -14.45
N GLY A 377 -19.76 10.19 -13.67
CA GLY A 377 -20.20 11.15 -12.65
C GLY A 377 -20.90 10.50 -11.45
N LEU A 378 -21.04 11.24 -10.36
CA LEU A 378 -21.71 10.76 -9.14
C LEU A 378 -23.21 10.43 -9.36
N ASP A 379 -23.80 10.96 -10.43
CA ASP A 379 -25.23 10.81 -10.76
C ASP A 379 -25.48 9.77 -11.88
N ASP A 380 -24.44 9.17 -12.47
CA ASP A 380 -24.57 8.36 -13.68
C ASP A 380 -25.02 6.91 -13.46
N GLY A 381 -25.29 6.50 -12.22
CA GLY A 381 -25.71 5.12 -11.91
C GLY A 381 -24.56 4.10 -12.01
N PRO A 382 -24.86 2.79 -12.00
CA PRO A 382 -23.84 1.75 -12.11
C PRO A 382 -23.28 1.67 -13.55
N PRO A 383 -22.12 1.02 -13.76
CA PRO A 383 -21.58 0.76 -15.09
C PRO A 383 -22.61 0.11 -16.01
N GLU A 384 -22.70 0.60 -17.24
CA GLU A 384 -23.67 0.13 -18.22
C GLU A 384 -23.02 -0.89 -19.17
N ARG A 385 -23.45 -2.15 -19.13
CA ARG A 385 -23.05 -3.16 -20.12
C ARG A 385 -23.89 -3.00 -21.38
N ARG A 386 -23.22 -2.99 -22.51
CA ARG A 386 -23.83 -2.90 -23.83
C ARG A 386 -23.42 -4.10 -24.69
N ARG A 387 -24.30 -4.48 -25.60
CA ARG A 387 -24.09 -5.56 -26.56
C ARG A 387 -24.31 -5.04 -27.96
N ALA A 388 -23.34 -5.23 -28.81
CA ALA A 388 -23.47 -5.10 -30.26
C ALA A 388 -23.67 -6.49 -30.88
N GLY A 389 -23.84 -6.56 -32.17
CA GLY A 389 -23.73 -7.81 -32.90
C GLY A 389 -22.32 -8.41 -32.76
N GLU A 390 -21.79 -8.97 -33.85
CA GLU A 390 -20.39 -9.45 -33.87
C GLU A 390 -19.41 -8.26 -33.75
N TYR A 391 -18.20 -8.53 -33.28
CA TYR A 391 -17.14 -7.52 -33.29
C TYR A 391 -16.88 -7.11 -34.74
N PRO A 392 -16.89 -5.79 -35.05
CA PRO A 392 -16.77 -5.35 -36.45
C PRO A 392 -15.31 -5.59 -36.90
N LEU A 393 -15.12 -6.69 -37.55
CA LEU A 393 -13.89 -7.05 -38.24
C LEU A 393 -14.12 -6.79 -39.75
N ALA A 394 -13.08 -6.29 -40.44
CA ALA A 394 -13.13 -6.22 -41.87
C ALA A 394 -13.29 -7.63 -42.48
N ALA A 395 -14.49 -8.01 -42.83
CA ALA A 395 -14.70 -9.17 -43.66
C ALA A 395 -14.55 -8.75 -45.13
N THR A 396 -13.41 -9.01 -45.73
CA THR A 396 -13.31 -9.12 -47.18
C THR A 396 -13.58 -10.57 -47.52
N ASP A 397 -14.71 -10.84 -48.19
CA ASP A 397 -14.76 -12.05 -49.02
C ASP A 397 -13.61 -11.97 -50.02
N GLY A 398 -12.97 -13.07 -50.31
CA GLY A 398 -11.88 -13.10 -51.30
C GLY A 398 -12.24 -12.59 -52.70
N ALA A 399 -13.43 -11.97 -52.89
CA ALA A 399 -13.99 -11.34 -54.06
C ALA A 399 -14.17 -9.82 -53.89
N GLY A 400 -13.82 -9.21 -52.75
CA GLY A 400 -13.87 -7.75 -52.53
C GLY A 400 -15.28 -7.19 -52.33
N ALA A 401 -16.26 -8.02 -51.94
CA ALA A 401 -17.58 -7.56 -51.53
C ALA A 401 -17.62 -7.37 -50.02
N ASP A 402 -18.04 -6.17 -49.57
CA ASP A 402 -18.35 -5.91 -48.14
C ASP A 402 -19.44 -6.87 -47.67
N ILE A 403 -19.11 -7.80 -46.77
CA ILE A 403 -20.15 -8.50 -46.04
C ILE A 403 -20.65 -7.51 -44.98
N ASP A 404 -21.97 -7.45 -44.87
CA ASP A 404 -22.75 -6.59 -43.95
C ASP A 404 -22.44 -6.94 -42.47
N SER A 405 -21.19 -6.71 -42.04
CA SER A 405 -20.75 -6.84 -40.66
C SER A 405 -21.08 -5.54 -39.91
N ALA A 406 -21.24 -5.59 -38.60
CA ALA A 406 -21.60 -4.46 -37.74
C ALA A 406 -20.83 -3.19 -38.14
N VAL A 407 -21.57 -2.18 -38.56
CA VAL A 407 -21.00 -0.96 -39.13
C VAL A 407 -20.39 -0.12 -38.03
N VAL A 408 -19.12 0.26 -38.17
CA VAL A 408 -18.52 1.31 -37.32
C VAL A 408 -19.01 2.65 -37.87
N GLU A 409 -19.93 3.28 -37.16
CA GLU A 409 -20.37 4.64 -37.44
C GLU A 409 -19.23 5.62 -37.04
N ARG A 410 -19.11 6.72 -37.82
CA ARG A 410 -18.12 7.75 -37.56
C ARG A 410 -18.77 9.11 -37.57
N GLU A 411 -18.48 9.90 -36.54
CA GLU A 411 -18.87 11.30 -36.45
C GLU A 411 -17.64 12.20 -36.52
N ALA A 412 -17.67 13.17 -37.39
CA ALA A 412 -16.58 14.13 -37.53
C ALA A 412 -16.93 15.41 -36.78
N LEU A 413 -16.02 15.90 -35.97
CA LEU A 413 -16.17 17.10 -35.17
C LEU A 413 -15.10 18.15 -35.50
N ASP A 414 -15.53 19.39 -35.62
CA ASP A 414 -14.63 20.53 -35.69
C ASP A 414 -14.00 20.81 -34.34
N LEU A 415 -12.68 21.05 -34.35
CA LEU A 415 -11.94 21.54 -33.21
C LEU A 415 -11.53 23.00 -33.42
N ALA A 416 -11.72 23.85 -32.42
CA ALA A 416 -11.24 25.20 -32.37
C ALA A 416 -9.90 25.29 -31.63
N GLY A 417 -8.98 26.08 -32.18
CA GLY A 417 -7.65 26.34 -31.61
C GLY A 417 -6.65 26.71 -32.70
N GLY A 418 -5.85 27.72 -32.47
CA GLY A 418 -4.74 28.09 -33.38
C GLY A 418 -3.48 27.26 -33.10
N THR A 419 -2.50 27.39 -33.98
CA THR A 419 -1.18 26.78 -33.76
C THR A 419 -0.52 27.34 -32.49
N GLN A 420 -0.10 26.44 -31.58
CA GLN A 420 0.47 26.77 -30.29
C GLN A 420 1.95 26.34 -30.24
N THR A 421 2.78 27.16 -29.54
CA THR A 421 4.20 26.84 -29.34
C THR A 421 4.38 26.22 -27.98
N LEU A 422 5.05 25.08 -27.96
CA LEU A 422 5.27 24.25 -26.78
C LEU A 422 6.77 24.12 -26.50
N VAL A 423 7.12 24.07 -25.23
CA VAL A 423 8.47 23.80 -24.77
C VAL A 423 8.51 22.39 -24.19
N ALA A 424 9.38 21.54 -24.71
CA ALA A 424 9.74 20.30 -24.07
C ALA A 424 10.95 20.60 -23.15
N PRO A 425 10.78 20.48 -21.83
CA PRO A 425 11.87 20.79 -20.88
C PRO A 425 12.98 19.74 -20.97
N PRO A 426 14.23 20.09 -20.61
CA PRO A 426 15.34 19.15 -20.63
C PRO A 426 15.09 18.00 -19.66
N GLY A 427 15.26 16.77 -20.14
CA GLY A 427 14.97 15.57 -19.34
C GLY A 427 13.50 15.33 -19.05
N GLY A 428 12.59 16.16 -19.60
CA GLY A 428 11.14 16.02 -19.44
C GLY A 428 10.61 16.37 -18.04
N GLU A 429 11.31 17.16 -17.25
CA GLU A 429 10.85 17.55 -15.91
C GLU A 429 10.58 19.06 -15.82
N PRO A 430 9.40 19.44 -15.27
CA PRO A 430 8.33 18.59 -14.70
C PRO A 430 7.57 17.83 -15.79
N ALA A 431 7.21 16.57 -15.54
CA ALA A 431 6.43 15.76 -16.48
C ALA A 431 4.93 15.85 -16.19
N ALA A 432 4.13 15.86 -17.26
CA ALA A 432 2.68 15.70 -17.13
C ALA A 432 2.34 14.33 -16.53
N LEU A 433 1.29 14.28 -15.72
CA LEU A 433 0.81 13.06 -15.06
C LEU A 433 -0.59 12.73 -15.60
N THR A 434 -0.68 11.82 -16.55
CA THR A 434 -1.96 11.36 -17.11
C THR A 434 -2.37 10.02 -16.51
N SER A 435 -1.44 9.09 -16.39
CA SER A 435 -1.62 7.82 -15.69
C SER A 435 -0.45 7.56 -14.75
N LEU A 436 -0.72 6.83 -13.67
CA LEU A 436 0.29 6.34 -12.75
C LEU A 436 0.15 4.81 -12.68
N PRO A 437 0.95 4.04 -13.43
CA PRO A 437 0.92 2.59 -13.41
C PRO A 437 0.94 2.02 -11.98
N GLY A 438 0.01 1.10 -11.67
CA GLY A 438 -0.10 0.45 -10.37
C GLY A 438 -0.76 1.30 -9.26
N THR A 439 -1.29 2.48 -9.53
CA THR A 439 -1.93 3.34 -8.50
C THR A 439 -3.46 3.40 -8.62
N GLY A 440 -4.05 2.68 -9.54
CA GLY A 440 -5.51 2.62 -9.77
C GLY A 440 -6.32 2.41 -8.48
N PRO A 441 -5.94 1.43 -7.59
CA PRO A 441 -6.63 1.20 -6.33
C PRO A 441 -6.64 2.41 -5.39
N LEU A 442 -5.53 3.15 -5.34
CA LEU A 442 -5.41 4.33 -4.47
C LEU A 442 -6.26 5.50 -4.97
N LEU A 443 -6.39 5.64 -6.29
CA LEU A 443 -7.16 6.72 -6.93
C LEU A 443 -8.66 6.46 -6.82
N GLN A 444 -9.11 5.23 -7.00
CA GLN A 444 -10.51 4.84 -6.80
C GLN A 444 -10.93 5.03 -5.32
N ALA A 445 -10.09 4.66 -4.36
CA ALA A 445 -10.34 4.86 -2.94
C ALA A 445 -10.54 6.33 -2.55
N THR A 446 -10.02 7.28 -3.33
CA THR A 446 -10.21 8.72 -3.09
C THR A 446 -11.50 9.28 -3.71
N GLY A 447 -12.31 8.47 -4.41
CA GLY A 447 -13.52 8.90 -5.13
C GLY A 447 -13.24 9.88 -6.28
N ARG A 448 -11.98 9.96 -6.71
CA ARG A 448 -11.51 10.83 -7.80
C ARG A 448 -11.10 10.06 -9.05
N ALA A 449 -11.51 8.81 -9.15
CA ALA A 449 -11.36 8.05 -10.39
C ALA A 449 -12.09 8.81 -11.51
N GLY A 450 -11.36 9.18 -12.56
CA GLY A 450 -11.90 9.99 -13.67
C GLY A 450 -11.78 11.53 -13.51
N ALA A 451 -11.48 12.07 -12.32
CA ALA A 451 -11.15 13.49 -12.20
C ALA A 451 -9.72 13.72 -12.75
N GLY A 452 -9.60 14.42 -13.87
CA GLY A 452 -8.31 14.78 -14.45
C GLY A 452 -7.42 15.49 -13.42
N TYR A 453 -6.17 15.07 -13.33
CA TYR A 453 -5.22 15.76 -12.49
C TYR A 453 -4.92 17.15 -13.08
N PRO A 454 -4.88 18.22 -12.28
CA PRO A 454 -4.45 19.53 -12.75
C PRO A 454 -3.04 19.52 -13.39
N LEU A 455 -2.27 18.44 -13.17
CA LEU A 455 -0.91 18.26 -13.67
C LEU A 455 -0.82 17.50 -14.99
N ALA A 456 -1.95 17.07 -15.58
CA ALA A 456 -1.95 16.35 -16.85
C ALA A 456 -1.79 17.28 -18.08
N ALA A 457 -1.91 18.60 -17.90
CA ALA A 457 -1.69 19.61 -18.94
C ALA A 457 -0.92 20.80 -18.34
N LEU A 458 0.39 20.80 -18.48
CA LEU A 458 1.23 21.86 -17.94
C LEU A 458 1.23 23.08 -18.89
N PRO A 459 1.06 24.32 -18.35
CA PRO A 459 1.07 25.52 -19.17
C PRO A 459 2.41 25.73 -19.89
N GLY A 460 2.36 25.98 -21.20
CA GLY A 460 3.55 26.13 -22.05
C GLY A 460 4.16 24.81 -22.55
N GLU A 461 3.71 23.67 -22.01
CA GLU A 461 4.11 22.33 -22.43
C GLU A 461 2.97 21.58 -23.14
N SER A 462 1.78 22.16 -23.22
CA SER A 462 0.61 21.54 -23.84
C SER A 462 -0.12 22.49 -24.79
N ALA A 463 -0.57 21.96 -25.94
CA ALA A 463 -1.54 22.61 -26.85
C ALA A 463 -2.94 22.07 -26.58
N VAL A 464 -3.94 22.93 -26.65
CA VAL A 464 -5.33 22.62 -26.36
C VAL A 464 -6.24 23.05 -27.52
N PHE A 465 -7.10 22.12 -27.95
CA PHE A 465 -8.12 22.34 -28.97
C PHE A 465 -9.47 21.83 -28.44
N GLU A 466 -10.55 22.60 -28.69
CA GLU A 466 -11.88 22.24 -28.15
C GLU A 466 -12.94 22.16 -29.22
N SER A 467 -13.86 21.21 -29.11
CA SER A 467 -15.07 21.15 -29.93
C SER A 467 -16.12 22.17 -29.46
N GLN A 468 -17.14 22.38 -30.26
CA GLN A 468 -18.40 22.94 -29.77
C GLN A 468 -19.05 21.96 -28.76
N ALA A 469 -19.99 22.46 -27.96
CA ALA A 469 -20.80 21.61 -27.11
C ALA A 469 -21.65 20.68 -27.99
N LEU A 470 -21.71 19.39 -27.65
CA LEU A 470 -22.51 18.42 -28.38
C LEU A 470 -23.99 18.76 -28.24
N ALA A 471 -24.71 18.73 -29.38
CA ALA A 471 -26.14 18.96 -29.42
C ALA A 471 -26.94 17.72 -28.95
N GLU A 472 -26.36 16.53 -29.11
CA GLU A 472 -26.95 15.26 -28.74
C GLU A 472 -25.88 14.38 -28.07
N PRO A 473 -26.26 13.46 -27.16
CA PRO A 473 -25.29 12.58 -26.53
C PRO A 473 -24.69 11.59 -27.54
N PHE A 474 -23.39 11.39 -27.50
CA PHE A 474 -22.68 10.47 -28.37
C PHE A 474 -21.91 9.42 -27.58
N THR A 475 -21.96 8.17 -28.03
CA THR A 475 -21.20 7.08 -27.41
C THR A 475 -19.99 6.76 -28.28
N VAL A 476 -18.81 7.11 -27.79
CA VAL A 476 -17.54 6.73 -28.40
C VAL A 476 -17.28 5.25 -28.11
N VAL A 477 -17.02 4.46 -29.15
CA VAL A 477 -16.60 3.05 -29.03
C VAL A 477 -15.51 2.81 -30.05
N GLY A 478 -14.26 2.78 -29.60
CA GLY A 478 -13.11 2.59 -30.46
C GLY A 478 -12.04 3.66 -30.30
N SER A 479 -11.20 3.82 -31.34
CA SER A 479 -10.05 4.73 -31.40
C SER A 479 -10.43 6.01 -32.15
N PRO A 480 -10.60 7.15 -31.45
CA PRO A 480 -10.77 8.43 -32.13
C PRO A 480 -9.52 8.80 -32.94
N ARG A 481 -9.67 9.53 -34.02
CA ARG A 481 -8.57 9.96 -34.88
C ARG A 481 -8.51 11.46 -35.00
N VAL A 482 -7.29 12.01 -35.04
CA VAL A 482 -7.09 13.45 -35.20
C VAL A 482 -5.96 13.73 -36.18
N ARG A 483 -6.12 14.78 -37.00
CA ARG A 483 -5.08 15.26 -37.92
C ARG A 483 -4.40 16.50 -37.37
N LEU A 484 -3.08 16.39 -37.15
CA LEU A 484 -2.24 17.43 -36.57
C LEU A 484 -1.15 17.90 -37.56
N ALA A 485 -0.78 19.18 -37.45
CA ALA A 485 0.41 19.73 -38.09
C ALA A 485 1.46 19.98 -36.98
N VAL A 486 2.57 19.25 -37.05
CA VAL A 486 3.65 19.32 -36.06
C VAL A 486 4.92 19.89 -36.68
N THR A 487 5.47 20.94 -36.07
CA THR A 487 6.79 21.50 -36.39
C THR A 487 7.73 21.31 -35.22
N SER A 488 8.93 20.84 -35.45
CA SER A 488 9.97 20.69 -34.43
C SER A 488 11.18 21.59 -34.70
N SER A 489 11.87 22.01 -33.65
CA SER A 489 13.17 22.67 -33.74
C SER A 489 14.32 21.75 -34.11
N VAL A 490 14.10 20.43 -34.05
CA VAL A 490 15.07 19.37 -34.36
C VAL A 490 14.46 18.31 -35.29
N ALA A 491 15.27 17.36 -35.78
CA ALA A 491 14.81 16.37 -36.76
C ALA A 491 13.85 15.30 -36.20
N ASP A 492 13.52 15.33 -34.91
CA ASP A 492 12.56 14.42 -34.28
C ASP A 492 11.63 15.16 -33.32
N ALA A 493 10.50 14.55 -32.99
CA ALA A 493 9.58 15.02 -31.98
C ALA A 493 8.98 13.86 -31.16
N VAL A 494 8.77 14.08 -29.86
CA VAL A 494 8.02 13.19 -28.97
C VAL A 494 6.89 14.00 -28.36
N LEU A 495 5.66 13.53 -28.56
CA LEU A 495 4.44 14.20 -28.11
C LEU A 495 3.42 13.17 -27.62
N PHE A 496 2.46 13.62 -26.81
CA PHE A 496 1.43 12.79 -26.19
C PHE A 496 0.07 13.43 -26.40
N ALA A 497 -0.85 12.75 -27.08
CA ALA A 497 -2.21 13.25 -27.32
C ALA A 497 -3.22 12.55 -26.41
N SER A 498 -4.18 13.30 -25.87
CA SER A 498 -5.26 12.80 -25.01
C SER A 498 -6.57 13.54 -25.28
N LEU A 499 -7.70 12.82 -25.18
CA LEU A 499 -9.04 13.37 -25.46
C LEU A 499 -9.85 13.44 -24.17
N TRP A 500 -10.24 14.64 -23.79
CA TRP A 500 -10.92 14.94 -22.53
C TRP A 500 -12.38 15.27 -22.78
N VAL A 501 -13.25 14.90 -21.84
CA VAL A 501 -14.64 15.35 -21.76
C VAL A 501 -14.72 16.53 -20.80
N VAL A 502 -15.27 17.65 -21.27
CA VAL A 502 -15.44 18.89 -20.50
C VAL A 502 -16.90 19.14 -20.24
N SER A 503 -17.29 19.10 -18.98
CA SER A 503 -18.66 19.37 -18.53
C SER A 503 -19.01 20.86 -18.58
N ALA A 504 -20.30 21.20 -18.50
CA ALA A 504 -20.80 22.57 -18.59
C ALA A 504 -20.25 23.48 -17.48
N ASP A 505 -19.87 22.93 -16.33
CA ASP A 505 -19.23 23.65 -15.20
C ASP A 505 -17.74 23.90 -15.41
N GLY A 506 -17.15 23.39 -16.51
CA GLY A 506 -15.74 23.51 -16.84
C GLY A 506 -14.87 22.39 -16.29
N THR A 507 -15.45 21.43 -15.58
CA THR A 507 -14.71 20.24 -15.11
C THR A 507 -14.29 19.40 -16.32
N ALA A 508 -12.98 19.11 -16.43
CA ALA A 508 -12.43 18.29 -17.48
C ALA A 508 -12.05 16.91 -16.92
N THR A 509 -12.52 15.86 -17.56
CA THR A 509 -12.23 14.46 -17.20
C THR A 509 -11.55 13.77 -18.37
N LEU A 510 -10.44 13.05 -18.12
CA LEU A 510 -9.80 12.18 -19.11
C LEU A 510 -10.39 10.77 -18.97
N PRO A 511 -11.22 10.33 -19.94
CA PRO A 511 -11.78 8.99 -19.89
C PRO A 511 -10.65 7.94 -19.85
N ARG A 512 -10.72 6.99 -18.91
CA ARG A 512 -9.78 5.89 -18.80
C ARG A 512 -8.31 6.28 -18.53
N GLN A 513 -7.97 7.58 -18.45
CA GLN A 513 -6.61 8.10 -18.18
C GLN A 513 -5.55 7.61 -19.19
N LEU A 514 -5.92 7.44 -20.43
CA LEU A 514 -5.04 6.95 -21.50
C LEU A 514 -4.52 8.09 -22.36
N VAL A 515 -3.29 7.93 -22.89
CA VAL A 515 -2.66 8.85 -23.84
C VAL A 515 -2.10 8.12 -25.04
N ALA A 516 -2.06 8.84 -26.19
CA ALA A 516 -1.46 8.39 -27.43
C ALA A 516 -0.04 8.95 -27.56
N PRO A 517 1.01 8.13 -27.36
CA PRO A 517 2.39 8.57 -27.60
C PRO A 517 2.69 8.63 -29.10
N MET A 518 3.38 9.69 -29.50
CA MET A 518 3.80 9.93 -30.89
C MET A 518 5.30 10.16 -30.94
N ARG A 519 5.97 9.46 -31.82
CA ARG A 519 7.35 9.74 -32.20
C ARG A 519 7.43 10.04 -33.68
N LEU A 520 7.92 11.21 -34.02
CA LEU A 520 8.14 11.64 -35.39
C LEU A 520 9.63 11.72 -35.64
N GLU A 521 10.12 11.06 -36.69
CA GLU A 521 11.53 11.06 -37.10
C GLU A 521 11.67 11.65 -38.51
N GLY A 522 12.86 12.13 -38.85
CA GLY A 522 13.15 12.68 -40.16
C GLY A 522 12.41 14.00 -40.43
N LEU A 523 12.12 14.79 -39.41
CA LEU A 523 11.52 16.11 -39.55
C LEU A 523 12.54 17.11 -40.14
N THR A 524 12.09 18.01 -40.99
CA THR A 524 12.87 19.20 -41.37
C THR A 524 12.65 20.26 -40.30
N PRO A 525 13.69 20.69 -39.55
CA PRO A 525 13.53 21.69 -38.51
C PRO A 525 12.85 22.99 -39.03
N GLY A 526 11.79 23.40 -38.33
CA GLY A 526 11.02 24.62 -38.70
C GLY A 526 9.91 24.43 -39.75
N GLU A 527 9.83 23.28 -40.43
CA GLU A 527 8.78 22.98 -41.38
C GLU A 527 7.66 22.13 -40.73
N PRO A 528 6.38 22.41 -41.01
CA PRO A 528 5.27 21.62 -40.53
C PRO A 528 5.18 20.28 -41.27
N ARG A 529 4.89 19.23 -40.53
CA ARG A 529 4.55 17.90 -41.03
C ARG A 529 3.14 17.55 -40.57
N GLU A 530 2.27 17.20 -41.47
CA GLU A 530 0.96 16.69 -41.15
C GLU A 530 1.02 15.23 -40.82
N VAL A 531 0.30 14.83 -39.77
CA VAL A 531 0.21 13.46 -39.26
C VAL A 531 -1.21 13.16 -38.84
N GLU A 532 -1.65 11.95 -39.10
CA GLU A 532 -2.86 11.40 -38.47
C GLU A 532 -2.47 10.61 -37.23
N VAL A 533 -3.19 10.83 -36.14
CA VAL A 533 -2.95 10.22 -34.83
C VAL A 533 -4.18 9.44 -34.40
N ALA A 534 -4.01 8.17 -34.10
CA ALA A 534 -5.01 7.36 -33.45
C ALA A 534 -4.92 7.58 -31.92
N LEU A 535 -5.97 8.09 -31.33
CA LEU A 535 -6.10 8.25 -29.89
C LEU A 535 -6.45 6.90 -29.26
N PRO A 536 -6.17 6.68 -27.94
CA PRO A 536 -6.41 5.40 -27.32
C PRO A 536 -7.86 4.93 -27.49
N ALA A 537 -8.04 3.69 -27.94
CA ALA A 537 -9.35 3.09 -28.06
C ALA A 537 -10.03 3.00 -26.69
N SER A 538 -11.31 3.30 -26.64
CA SER A 538 -12.09 3.31 -25.40
C SER A 538 -13.58 3.17 -25.67
N ALA A 539 -14.36 2.94 -24.59
CA ALA A 539 -15.80 3.02 -24.63
C ALA A 539 -16.29 3.98 -23.52
N TYR A 540 -16.91 5.10 -23.92
CA TYR A 540 -17.47 6.09 -22.99
C TYR A 540 -18.55 6.93 -23.66
N ARG A 541 -19.42 7.56 -22.85
CA ARG A 541 -20.48 8.44 -23.35
C ARG A 541 -20.11 9.90 -23.09
N VAL A 542 -20.32 10.74 -24.13
CA VAL A 542 -20.29 12.19 -24.03
C VAL A 542 -21.75 12.66 -23.99
N GLN A 543 -22.13 13.41 -22.99
CA GLN A 543 -23.50 13.87 -22.79
C GLN A 543 -23.80 15.15 -23.61
N GLU A 544 -25.09 15.42 -23.82
CA GLU A 544 -25.53 16.70 -24.39
C GLU A 544 -24.96 17.88 -23.57
N GLY A 545 -24.49 18.91 -24.25
CA GLY A 545 -23.89 20.10 -23.65
C GLY A 545 -22.45 19.96 -23.19
N GLN A 546 -21.87 18.74 -23.17
CA GLN A 546 -20.45 18.54 -22.94
C GLN A 546 -19.63 18.84 -24.19
N ARG A 547 -18.36 19.11 -24.03
CA ARG A 547 -17.38 19.37 -25.09
C ARG A 547 -16.26 18.37 -25.06
N LEU A 548 -15.62 18.14 -26.18
CA LEU A 548 -14.37 17.39 -26.26
C LEU A 548 -13.20 18.35 -26.33
N ARG A 549 -12.17 18.03 -25.58
CA ARG A 549 -10.91 18.77 -25.52
C ARG A 549 -9.76 17.85 -25.89
N LEU A 550 -9.09 18.13 -26.99
CA LEU A 550 -7.84 17.50 -27.35
C LEU A 550 -6.71 18.25 -26.65
N VAL A 551 -5.86 17.51 -25.92
CA VAL A 551 -4.64 18.02 -25.30
C VAL A 551 -3.46 17.30 -25.93
N VAL A 552 -2.47 18.04 -26.44
CA VAL A 552 -1.20 17.51 -26.94
C VAL A 552 -0.08 18.04 -26.07
N SER A 553 0.55 17.18 -25.28
CA SER A 553 1.62 17.55 -24.34
C SER A 553 3.00 17.09 -24.84
N THR A 554 4.05 17.74 -24.34
CA THR A 554 5.45 17.42 -24.68
C THR A 554 6.04 16.41 -23.73
N THR A 555 5.36 16.10 -22.63
CA THR A 555 5.84 15.21 -21.56
C THR A 555 4.72 14.28 -21.07
N ASP A 556 5.10 13.08 -20.65
CA ASP A 556 4.29 12.18 -19.83
C ASP A 556 5.18 11.30 -18.95
N ALA A 557 4.89 11.25 -17.66
CA ALA A 557 5.73 10.57 -16.65
C ALA A 557 5.82 9.04 -16.80
N ALA A 558 4.94 8.42 -17.58
CA ALA A 558 4.96 6.98 -17.82
C ALA A 558 6.01 6.57 -18.87
N TYR A 559 6.49 7.52 -19.66
CA TYR A 559 7.32 7.28 -20.83
C TYR A 559 8.76 7.81 -20.69
N ALA A 560 9.63 7.34 -21.56
CA ALA A 560 10.97 7.91 -21.73
C ALA A 560 10.88 9.23 -22.50
N LEU A 561 11.54 10.28 -22.00
CA LEU A 561 11.46 11.63 -22.55
C LEU A 561 12.83 12.07 -23.08
N PRO A 562 12.87 12.95 -24.11
CA PRO A 562 14.11 13.49 -24.63
C PRO A 562 14.96 14.21 -23.55
N ALA A 563 16.27 13.99 -23.56
CA ALA A 563 17.17 14.64 -22.61
C ALA A 563 17.37 16.12 -22.92
N ASP A 564 17.35 16.50 -24.21
CA ASP A 564 17.60 17.86 -24.67
C ASP A 564 16.30 18.67 -24.74
N PRO A 565 16.36 19.98 -24.44
CA PRO A 565 15.18 20.85 -24.58
C PRO A 565 14.82 21.05 -26.05
N ARG A 566 13.51 21.06 -26.33
CA ARG A 566 12.98 21.18 -27.70
C ARG A 566 11.84 22.17 -27.77
N LEU A 567 11.67 22.76 -28.94
CA LEU A 567 10.52 23.62 -29.23
C LEU A 567 9.66 22.94 -30.29
N TYR A 568 8.38 22.85 -30.01
CA TYR A 568 7.39 22.35 -30.95
C TYR A 568 6.34 23.41 -31.26
N ARG A 569 5.78 23.38 -32.46
CA ARG A 569 4.55 24.08 -32.78
C ARG A 569 3.54 23.04 -33.20
N VAL A 570 2.40 23.05 -32.56
CA VAL A 570 1.34 22.07 -32.79
C VAL A 570 0.07 22.83 -33.19
N GLY A 571 -0.49 22.47 -34.35
CA GLY A 571 -1.76 22.98 -34.87
C GLY A 571 -2.58 21.84 -35.43
N LEU A 572 -3.82 22.11 -35.80
CA LEU A 572 -4.62 21.23 -36.63
C LEU A 572 -4.11 21.26 -38.05
N ALA A 573 -4.24 20.16 -38.80
CA ALA A 573 -3.85 20.11 -40.21
C ALA A 573 -4.68 21.11 -41.05
N ASP A 574 -4.06 21.77 -42.03
CA ASP A 574 -4.71 22.79 -42.82
C ASP A 574 -5.86 22.21 -43.69
N GLY A 575 -7.00 22.92 -43.66
CA GLY A 575 -8.17 22.54 -44.47
C GLY A 575 -8.94 21.32 -43.99
N ALA A 576 -8.76 20.90 -42.74
CA ALA A 576 -9.50 19.82 -42.11
C ALA A 576 -10.69 20.38 -41.30
N PRO A 577 -11.88 20.62 -41.90
CA PRO A 577 -13.08 20.96 -41.11
C PRO A 577 -13.43 19.84 -40.14
N ASP A 578 -13.07 18.60 -40.43
CA ASP A 578 -13.34 17.41 -39.63
C ASP A 578 -12.06 16.91 -38.96
N ALA A 579 -11.44 17.72 -38.12
CA ALA A 579 -10.12 17.42 -37.53
C ALA A 579 -10.14 16.23 -36.55
N LEU A 580 -11.29 15.98 -35.90
CA LEU A 580 -11.50 14.89 -34.96
C LEU A 580 -12.60 13.95 -35.47
N VAL A 581 -12.27 12.67 -35.63
CA VAL A 581 -13.23 11.63 -36.05
C VAL A 581 -13.45 10.68 -34.88
N LEU A 582 -14.70 10.50 -34.47
CA LEU A 582 -15.13 9.66 -33.37
C LEU A 582 -15.78 8.39 -33.91
N PRO A 583 -15.32 7.17 -33.52
CA PRO A 583 -16.01 5.93 -33.87
C PRO A 583 -17.12 5.62 -32.88
N SER A 584 -18.17 4.97 -33.36
CA SER A 584 -19.27 4.42 -32.57
C SER A 584 -19.68 3.05 -33.11
N VAL A 585 -20.24 2.21 -32.26
CA VAL A 585 -20.84 0.92 -32.69
C VAL A 585 -22.28 0.85 -32.20
N PRO A 586 -23.26 0.59 -33.10
CA PRO A 586 -24.63 0.38 -32.72
C PRO A 586 -24.78 -0.74 -31.71
N SER A 587 -25.39 -0.47 -30.57
CA SER A 587 -25.44 -1.43 -29.46
C SER A 587 -26.65 -1.23 -28.58
N GLU A 588 -27.11 -2.32 -27.98
CA GLU A 588 -28.21 -2.35 -27.04
C GLU A 588 -27.73 -2.47 -25.61
N ARG A 589 -28.46 -1.91 -24.66
CA ARG A 589 -28.19 -2.09 -23.24
C ARG A 589 -28.50 -3.53 -22.85
N VAL A 590 -27.52 -4.20 -22.24
CA VAL A 590 -27.74 -5.50 -21.59
C VAL A 590 -28.29 -5.21 -20.19
N GLU A 591 -29.57 -5.52 -20.00
CA GLU A 591 -30.10 -5.55 -18.65
C GLU A 591 -29.30 -6.62 -17.90
N ALA A 592 -28.60 -6.21 -16.85
CA ALA A 592 -28.01 -7.16 -15.93
C ALA A 592 -29.16 -8.12 -15.53
N ALA A 593 -29.00 -9.39 -15.84
CA ALA A 593 -29.90 -10.41 -15.29
C ALA A 593 -29.79 -10.21 -13.79
N GLY A 594 -30.76 -9.46 -13.24
CA GLY A 594 -30.72 -9.11 -11.84
C GLY A 594 -30.60 -10.43 -11.08
N ARG A 595 -29.43 -10.70 -10.52
CA ARG A 595 -29.37 -11.58 -9.36
C ARG A 595 -30.28 -10.90 -8.36
N LEU A 596 -31.56 -11.23 -8.41
CA LEU A 596 -32.49 -10.86 -7.37
C LEU A 596 -31.84 -11.38 -6.10
N VAL A 597 -31.25 -10.44 -5.35
CA VAL A 597 -30.75 -10.77 -4.01
C VAL A 597 -31.89 -11.56 -3.37
N PRO A 598 -31.70 -12.86 -3.06
CA PRO A 598 -32.81 -13.68 -2.61
C PRO A 598 -33.51 -12.93 -1.48
N PRO A 599 -34.84 -12.75 -1.51
CA PRO A 599 -35.57 -12.00 -0.47
C PRO A 599 -35.25 -12.52 0.93
N ALA A 600 -34.81 -13.77 1.04
CA ALA A 600 -34.23 -14.33 2.25
C ALA A 600 -32.93 -13.65 2.69
N LEU A 601 -32.01 -13.27 1.76
CA LEU A 601 -30.76 -12.57 2.11
C LEU A 601 -31.04 -11.13 2.51
N LEU A 602 -31.97 -10.44 1.84
CA LEU A 602 -32.47 -9.12 2.27
C LEU A 602 -33.10 -9.20 3.65
N GLY A 603 -33.88 -10.27 3.93
CA GLY A 603 -34.43 -10.55 5.25
C GLY A 603 -33.36 -10.78 6.31
N VAL A 604 -32.29 -11.52 6.00
CA VAL A 604 -31.15 -11.73 6.90
C VAL A 604 -30.39 -10.42 7.15
N VAL A 605 -30.11 -9.64 6.11
CA VAL A 605 -29.44 -8.32 6.26
C VAL A 605 -30.31 -7.37 7.10
N ALA A 606 -31.62 -7.30 6.83
CA ALA A 606 -32.54 -6.50 7.63
C ALA A 606 -32.61 -6.98 9.09
N ALA A 607 -32.63 -8.30 9.33
CA ALA A 607 -32.59 -8.87 10.68
C ALA A 607 -31.27 -8.57 11.41
N LEU A 608 -30.14 -8.64 10.72
CA LEU A 608 -28.82 -8.28 11.28
C LEU A 608 -28.72 -6.77 11.60
N LEU A 609 -29.22 -5.91 10.72
CA LEU A 609 -29.30 -4.47 10.95
C LEU A 609 -30.22 -4.14 12.13
N LEU A 610 -31.37 -4.82 12.24
CA LEU A 610 -32.29 -4.68 13.36
C LEU A 610 -31.64 -5.18 14.66
N LEU A 611 -30.94 -6.31 14.63
CA LEU A 611 -30.19 -6.84 15.76
C LEU A 611 -29.08 -5.91 16.18
N ALA A 612 -28.34 -5.33 15.23
CA ALA A 612 -27.31 -4.32 15.50
C ALA A 612 -27.93 -3.05 16.10
N LEU A 613 -29.07 -2.58 15.57
CA LEU A 613 -29.80 -1.43 16.10
C LEU A 613 -30.32 -1.68 17.52
N VAL A 614 -30.94 -2.84 17.75
CA VAL A 614 -31.42 -3.25 19.08
C VAL A 614 -30.25 -3.39 20.04
N SER A 615 -29.15 -4.00 19.60
CA SER A 615 -27.92 -4.11 20.42
C SER A 615 -27.32 -2.74 20.73
N ALA A 616 -27.30 -1.82 19.77
CA ALA A 616 -26.88 -0.45 19.97
C ALA A 616 -27.79 0.32 20.93
N LEU A 617 -29.11 0.14 20.81
CA LEU A 617 -30.10 0.75 21.73
C LEU A 617 -30.00 0.16 23.15
N VAL A 618 -29.80 -1.16 23.26
CA VAL A 618 -29.58 -1.83 24.55
C VAL A 618 -28.24 -1.40 25.15
N ALA A 619 -27.17 -1.32 24.34
CA ALA A 619 -25.87 -0.80 24.78
C ALA A 619 -25.97 0.66 25.19
N ARG A 620 -26.74 1.50 24.45
CA ARG A 620 -26.99 2.91 24.81
C ARG A 620 -27.81 3.03 26.09
N ARG A 621 -28.78 2.14 26.32
CA ARG A 621 -29.53 2.07 27.59
C ARG A 621 -28.71 1.50 28.77
N ARG A 622 -27.74 0.58 28.46
CA ARG A 622 -26.82 0.01 29.45
C ARG A 622 -25.59 0.88 29.71
N ARG A 623 -25.28 1.83 28.86
CA ARG A 623 -24.30 2.89 29.14
C ARG A 623 -24.88 3.83 30.18
N ARG A 624 -24.87 3.40 31.45
CA ARG A 624 -24.94 4.32 32.56
C ARG A 624 -23.76 5.25 32.43
N ALA A 625 -23.98 6.55 32.54
CA ALA A 625 -22.88 7.49 32.69
C ALA A 625 -21.95 6.95 33.78
N PRO A 626 -20.62 6.84 33.55
CA PRO A 626 -19.72 6.40 34.58
C PRO A 626 -19.93 7.30 35.81
N VAL A 627 -20.28 6.69 36.93
CA VAL A 627 -20.42 7.43 38.20
C VAL A 627 -18.99 7.67 38.67
N PRO A 628 -18.58 8.95 38.86
CA PRO A 628 -17.27 9.25 39.41
C PRO A 628 -17.06 8.49 40.72
N ALA A 629 -15.86 7.97 40.93
CA ALA A 629 -15.54 7.28 42.17
C ALA A 629 -15.54 8.28 43.31
N PRO A 630 -16.40 8.09 44.38
CA PRO A 630 -16.54 9.06 45.45
C PRO A 630 -15.19 9.29 46.16
N GLY A 631 -14.82 10.57 46.35
CA GLY A 631 -13.60 10.97 47.05
C GLY A 631 -12.33 11.01 46.15
N LEU A 632 -12.47 10.81 44.85
CA LEU A 632 -11.36 10.93 43.90
C LEU A 632 -11.52 12.11 42.92
N GLU A 633 -12.55 12.97 43.13
CA GLU A 633 -12.87 14.07 42.21
C GLU A 633 -11.74 15.11 42.14
N ASP A 634 -11.04 15.32 43.25
CA ASP A 634 -9.94 16.31 43.35
C ASP A 634 -8.58 15.75 42.93
N VAL A 635 -8.44 14.43 42.73
CA VAL A 635 -7.18 13.77 42.37
C VAL A 635 -7.08 13.65 40.84
N PRO A 636 -6.11 14.31 40.22
CA PRO A 636 -6.00 14.33 38.75
C PRO A 636 -5.83 12.96 38.08
N LEU A 637 -5.07 12.07 38.72
CA LEU A 637 -4.83 10.73 38.17
C LEU A 637 -4.66 9.69 39.27
N VAL A 638 -5.45 8.63 39.18
CA VAL A 638 -5.40 7.47 40.10
C VAL A 638 -5.31 6.19 39.28
N VAL A 639 -4.36 5.35 39.66
CA VAL A 639 -4.08 4.04 39.04
C VAL A 639 -4.19 2.98 40.11
N GLU A 640 -5.09 2.00 39.94
CA GLU A 640 -5.37 0.98 40.96
C GLU A 640 -5.30 -0.43 40.35
N GLY A 641 -4.36 -1.23 40.82
CA GLY A 641 -4.26 -2.65 40.52
C GLY A 641 -4.13 -3.02 39.03
N LEU A 642 -3.50 -2.18 38.20
CA LEU A 642 -3.42 -2.42 36.77
C LEU A 642 -2.66 -3.69 36.44
N VAL A 643 -3.28 -4.55 35.61
CA VAL A 643 -2.69 -5.77 35.06
C VAL A 643 -2.83 -5.80 33.57
N LYS A 644 -1.75 -6.20 32.87
CA LYS A 644 -1.73 -6.45 31.44
C LYS A 644 -0.87 -7.64 31.09
N ALA A 645 -1.51 -8.67 30.48
CA ALA A 645 -0.84 -9.82 29.87
C ALA A 645 -1.09 -9.84 28.36
N TYR A 646 -0.07 -10.22 27.60
CA TYR A 646 -0.18 -10.39 26.13
C TYR A 646 -0.46 -11.87 25.78
N ARG A 647 -0.91 -12.12 24.54
CA ARG A 647 -1.30 -13.46 24.06
C ARG A 647 -0.24 -14.54 24.22
N ASN A 648 1.04 -14.15 24.23
CA ASN A 648 2.19 -15.04 24.47
C ASN A 648 2.41 -15.39 25.95
N GLY A 649 1.49 -15.03 26.86
CA GLY A 649 1.59 -15.25 28.30
C GLY A 649 2.51 -14.26 29.05
N PHE A 650 3.16 -13.33 28.33
CA PHE A 650 4.01 -12.32 28.95
C PHE A 650 3.17 -11.28 29.68
N ARG A 651 3.39 -11.18 31.01
CA ARG A 651 2.72 -10.19 31.89
C ARG A 651 3.57 -8.92 31.94
N ALA A 652 3.17 -7.90 31.17
CA ALA A 652 3.91 -6.65 31.05
C ALA A 652 3.66 -5.69 32.22
N VAL A 653 2.47 -5.77 32.85
CA VAL A 653 2.08 -4.98 34.03
C VAL A 653 1.34 -5.90 34.98
N ASP A 654 1.69 -5.87 36.28
CA ASP A 654 1.24 -6.80 37.29
C ASP A 654 0.92 -6.10 38.63
N GLY A 655 -0.31 -5.64 38.76
CA GLY A 655 -0.84 -5.04 39.97
C GLY A 655 -0.30 -3.63 40.27
N VAL A 656 -0.08 -2.82 39.26
CA VAL A 656 0.46 -1.46 39.36
C VAL A 656 -0.57 -0.52 39.96
N SER A 657 -0.22 0.15 41.09
CA SER A 657 -1.04 1.15 41.77
C SER A 657 -0.21 2.35 42.18
N TRP A 658 -0.69 3.56 41.89
CA TRP A 658 -0.12 4.84 42.28
C TRP A 658 -1.10 5.98 41.99
N ARG A 659 -0.82 7.18 42.50
CA ARG A 659 -1.61 8.39 42.22
C ARG A 659 -0.71 9.59 41.96
N ALA A 660 -1.26 10.58 41.27
CA ALA A 660 -0.61 11.86 41.04
C ALA A 660 -1.54 12.99 41.45
N GLU A 661 -1.00 13.90 42.23
CA GLU A 661 -1.73 15.04 42.77
C GLU A 661 -1.55 16.30 41.90
N ARG A 662 -2.34 17.33 42.18
CA ARG A 662 -2.21 18.61 41.45
C ARG A 662 -0.84 19.25 41.70
N GLY A 663 -0.24 19.77 40.62
CA GLY A 663 1.06 20.43 40.69
C GLY A 663 2.27 19.52 40.77
N GLN A 664 2.08 18.21 40.68
CA GLN A 664 3.17 17.26 40.67
C GLN A 664 3.71 17.01 39.26
N VAL A 665 5.03 16.83 39.18
CA VAL A 665 5.72 16.17 38.05
C VAL A 665 6.16 14.79 38.53
N VAL A 666 5.47 13.76 38.07
CA VAL A 666 5.68 12.36 38.48
C VAL A 666 6.55 11.65 37.43
N GLY A 667 7.71 11.15 37.85
CA GLY A 667 8.59 10.33 37.02
C GLY A 667 8.23 8.85 37.09
N LEU A 668 7.78 8.26 35.97
CA LEU A 668 7.60 6.81 35.84
C LEU A 668 8.92 6.18 35.40
N LEU A 669 9.65 5.59 36.33
CA LEU A 669 11.03 5.19 36.18
C LEU A 669 11.18 3.67 36.09
N GLY A 670 12.16 3.18 35.35
CA GLY A 670 12.47 1.76 35.27
C GLY A 670 13.25 1.38 34.00
N PRO A 671 13.93 0.22 33.99
CA PRO A 671 14.66 -0.25 32.82
C PRO A 671 13.74 -0.53 31.65
N ASN A 672 14.32 -0.76 30.47
CA ASN A 672 13.57 -1.19 29.30
C ASN A 672 12.86 -2.53 29.58
N GLY A 673 11.59 -2.63 29.20
CA GLY A 673 10.76 -3.81 29.52
C GLY A 673 10.11 -3.79 30.91
N ALA A 674 10.30 -2.75 31.73
CA ALA A 674 9.67 -2.64 33.06
C ALA A 674 8.14 -2.43 33.04
N GLY A 675 7.55 -2.16 31.86
CA GLY A 675 6.10 -1.97 31.70
C GLY A 675 5.65 -0.50 31.61
N LYS A 676 6.58 0.48 31.56
CA LYS A 676 6.29 1.93 31.53
C LYS A 676 5.35 2.32 30.39
N THR A 677 5.77 2.09 29.14
CA THR A 677 4.96 2.44 27.94
C THR A 677 3.62 1.69 27.92
N THR A 678 3.59 0.42 28.34
CA THR A 678 2.33 -0.35 28.46
C THR A 678 1.40 0.31 29.48
N THR A 679 1.93 0.76 30.63
CA THR A 679 1.15 1.53 31.61
C THR A 679 0.63 2.83 31.00
N MET A 680 1.49 3.63 30.35
CA MET A 680 1.11 4.89 29.71
C MET A 680 -0.01 4.70 28.68
N ARG A 681 0.05 3.65 27.86
CA ARG A 681 -1.01 3.32 26.89
C ARG A 681 -2.35 2.99 27.57
N MET A 682 -2.32 2.35 28.75
CA MET A 682 -3.53 2.09 29.53
C MET A 682 -4.12 3.37 30.15
N LEU A 683 -3.26 4.33 30.57
CA LEU A 683 -3.69 5.61 31.13
C LEU A 683 -4.50 6.45 30.15
N VAL A 684 -4.29 6.29 28.84
CA VAL A 684 -5.07 6.99 27.80
C VAL A 684 -6.11 6.09 27.11
N GLY A 685 -6.27 4.85 27.59
CA GLY A 685 -7.24 3.92 27.03
C GLY A 685 -6.90 3.36 25.63
N LEU A 686 -5.65 3.51 25.16
CA LEU A 686 -5.17 2.92 23.90
C LEU A 686 -5.14 1.38 23.96
N ILE A 687 -4.85 0.82 25.13
CA ILE A 687 -4.97 -0.61 25.40
C ILE A 687 -5.83 -0.84 26.61
N ARG A 688 -6.62 -1.89 26.60
CA ARG A 688 -7.46 -2.27 27.73
C ARG A 688 -6.65 -3.03 28.76
N ALA A 689 -6.74 -2.62 30.03
CA ALA A 689 -6.25 -3.41 31.15
C ALA A 689 -7.06 -4.71 31.29
N ASP A 690 -6.39 -5.79 31.69
CA ASP A 690 -7.03 -7.08 31.95
C ASP A 690 -7.63 -7.10 33.37
N ALA A 691 -7.06 -6.31 34.32
CA ALA A 691 -7.62 -6.02 35.63
C ALA A 691 -7.15 -4.64 36.11
N GLY A 692 -7.84 -4.10 37.13
CA GLY A 692 -7.57 -2.78 37.70
C GLY A 692 -8.28 -1.65 36.95
N THR A 693 -8.14 -0.42 37.48
CA THR A 693 -8.81 0.78 36.97
C THR A 693 -7.89 1.98 36.91
N VAL A 694 -8.20 2.88 35.99
CA VAL A 694 -7.59 4.21 35.87
C VAL A 694 -8.70 5.24 36.04
N HIS A 695 -8.50 6.24 36.87
CA HIS A 695 -9.41 7.35 37.04
C HIS A 695 -8.70 8.68 36.80
N VAL A 696 -9.33 9.56 36.06
CA VAL A 696 -8.94 10.96 35.93
C VAL A 696 -10.03 11.83 36.57
N HIS A 697 -9.71 12.56 37.63
CA HIS A 697 -10.69 13.30 38.44
C HIS A 697 -11.90 12.45 38.85
N GLY A 698 -11.62 11.22 39.32
CA GLY A 698 -12.66 10.27 39.72
C GLY A 698 -13.41 9.59 38.57
N GLU A 699 -13.30 10.07 37.33
CA GLU A 699 -13.96 9.46 36.19
C GLU A 699 -13.11 8.31 35.62
N PRO A 700 -13.69 7.11 35.38
CA PRO A 700 -12.93 5.97 34.86
C PRO A 700 -12.52 6.19 33.40
N VAL A 701 -11.26 5.87 33.10
CA VAL A 701 -10.71 5.93 31.75
C VAL A 701 -11.02 4.66 30.98
N VAL A 702 -11.76 4.79 29.92
CA VAL A 702 -12.00 3.77 28.91
C VAL A 702 -11.83 4.41 27.52
N ALA A 703 -11.60 3.58 26.50
CA ALA A 703 -11.48 4.08 25.13
C ALA A 703 -12.68 4.95 24.74
N GLY A 704 -12.42 6.19 24.29
CA GLY A 704 -13.45 7.16 23.93
C GLY A 704 -14.15 7.83 25.11
N SER A 705 -13.65 7.68 26.35
CA SER A 705 -14.20 8.39 27.53
C SER A 705 -14.09 9.92 27.38
N PRO A 706 -15.14 10.68 27.69
CA PRO A 706 -15.10 12.14 27.63
C PRO A 706 -14.00 12.79 28.49
N VAL A 707 -13.62 12.16 29.59
CA VAL A 707 -12.56 12.62 30.48
C VAL A 707 -11.19 12.73 29.80
N LEU A 708 -10.96 11.98 28.72
CA LEU A 708 -9.71 12.07 27.93
C LEU A 708 -9.48 13.46 27.30
N ARG A 709 -10.51 14.31 27.22
CA ARG A 709 -10.34 15.72 26.84
C ARG A 709 -9.46 16.52 27.81
N ARG A 710 -9.34 16.04 29.06
CA ARG A 710 -8.49 16.64 30.10
C ARG A 710 -7.06 16.08 30.09
N VAL A 711 -6.79 15.11 29.22
CA VAL A 711 -5.50 14.41 29.14
C VAL A 711 -4.82 14.75 27.81
N GLY A 712 -3.62 15.30 27.88
CA GLY A 712 -2.72 15.43 26.74
C GLY A 712 -1.67 14.32 26.80
N ALA A 713 -1.35 13.71 25.68
CA ALA A 713 -0.41 12.60 25.67
C ALA A 713 0.54 12.63 24.47
N LEU A 714 1.81 12.31 24.73
CA LEU A 714 2.81 11.97 23.72
C LEU A 714 3.38 10.60 24.08
N ILE A 715 2.95 9.55 23.35
CA ILE A 715 3.35 8.17 23.59
C ILE A 715 3.94 7.64 22.28
N GLU A 716 5.13 7.04 22.35
CA GLU A 716 5.87 6.44 21.20
C GLU A 716 6.29 7.41 20.08
N GLY A 717 6.25 8.68 20.33
CA GLY A 717 6.66 9.72 19.39
C GLY A 717 5.52 10.32 18.57
N PRO A 718 5.78 11.46 17.93
CA PRO A 718 4.77 12.22 17.20
C PRO A 718 4.53 11.68 15.79
N GLY A 719 3.26 11.41 15.46
CA GLY A 719 2.80 11.00 14.13
C GLY A 719 2.44 12.22 13.27
N PHE A 720 3.43 12.96 12.78
CA PHE A 720 3.21 14.12 11.92
C PHE A 720 3.07 13.76 10.44
N LEU A 721 2.30 14.57 9.71
CA LEU A 721 2.24 14.55 8.26
C LEU A 721 3.51 15.22 7.71
N PRO A 722 4.40 14.46 7.02
CA PRO A 722 5.74 14.96 6.71
C PRO A 722 5.77 16.14 5.73
N HIS A 723 4.74 16.27 4.89
CA HIS A 723 4.61 17.32 3.87
C HIS A 723 4.03 18.62 4.40
N LEU A 724 3.37 18.60 5.56
CA LEU A 724 2.85 19.80 6.21
C LEU A 724 3.92 20.45 7.09
N SER A 725 3.79 21.77 7.29
CA SER A 725 4.59 22.52 8.25
C SER A 725 4.25 22.13 9.70
N GLY A 726 5.08 22.54 10.64
CA GLY A 726 4.80 22.32 12.06
C GLY A 726 3.49 22.94 12.50
N ARG A 727 3.21 24.18 12.05
CA ARG A 727 1.96 24.89 12.34
C ARG A 727 0.75 24.15 11.78
N GLU A 728 0.80 23.79 10.50
CA GLU A 728 -0.31 23.06 9.85
C GLU A 728 -0.58 21.71 10.51
N ASN A 729 0.45 20.99 10.96
CA ASN A 729 0.27 19.75 11.71
C ASN A 729 -0.48 19.97 13.03
N LEU A 730 -0.16 21.02 13.79
CA LEU A 730 -0.89 21.36 15.03
C LEU A 730 -2.34 21.72 14.74
N HIS A 731 -2.62 22.50 13.67
CA HIS A 731 -3.97 22.85 13.27
C HIS A 731 -4.75 21.60 12.80
N ALA A 732 -4.14 20.73 11.98
CA ALA A 732 -4.78 19.50 11.53
C ALA A 732 -5.12 18.56 12.69
N TYR A 733 -4.21 18.41 13.65
CA TYR A 733 -4.45 17.63 14.87
C TYR A 733 -5.62 18.20 15.68
N TRP A 734 -5.63 19.51 15.91
CA TRP A 734 -6.70 20.14 16.68
C TRP A 734 -8.05 20.04 15.99
N ALA A 735 -8.10 20.26 14.66
CA ALA A 735 -9.32 20.11 13.87
C ALA A 735 -9.89 18.68 13.96
N ALA A 736 -9.02 17.65 14.01
CA ALA A 736 -9.45 16.27 14.21
C ALA A 736 -10.11 15.99 15.56
N THR A 737 -9.88 16.85 16.57
CA THR A 737 -10.57 16.74 17.87
C THR A 737 -12.03 17.21 17.81
N GLY A 738 -12.43 17.93 16.78
CA GLY A 738 -13.76 18.55 16.64
C GLY A 738 -14.04 19.68 17.62
N ARG A 739 -13.01 20.22 18.29
CA ARG A 739 -13.12 21.31 19.26
C ARG A 739 -12.95 22.68 18.59
N PRO A 740 -13.57 23.76 19.13
CA PRO A 740 -13.39 25.11 18.62
C PRO A 740 -11.92 25.55 18.65
N GLU A 741 -11.48 26.26 17.62
CA GLU A 741 -10.08 26.67 17.46
C GLU A 741 -9.58 27.56 18.60
N HIS A 742 -10.43 28.42 19.15
CA HIS A 742 -10.08 29.32 20.26
C HIS A 742 -9.74 28.61 21.59
N GLU A 743 -10.10 27.34 21.73
CA GLU A 743 -9.74 26.51 22.89
C GLU A 743 -8.33 25.87 22.73
N ALA A 744 -7.73 25.90 21.55
CA ALA A 744 -6.50 25.19 21.26
C ALA A 744 -5.28 25.69 22.04
N GLY A 745 -5.12 27.02 22.17
CA GLY A 745 -3.93 27.62 22.77
C GLY A 745 -2.68 27.49 21.91
N PHE A 746 -2.80 27.68 20.59
CA PHE A 746 -1.72 27.47 19.63
C PHE A 746 -0.46 28.29 19.95
N GLU A 747 -0.60 29.57 20.33
CA GLU A 747 0.55 30.41 20.61
C GLU A 747 1.36 29.90 21.80
N GLU A 748 0.70 29.45 22.87
CA GLU A 748 1.34 28.85 24.04
C GLU A 748 2.05 27.53 23.66
N ALA A 749 1.43 26.69 22.80
CA ALA A 749 2.03 25.47 22.31
C ALA A 749 3.24 25.73 21.38
N LEU A 750 3.17 26.73 20.52
CA LEU A 750 4.26 27.15 19.65
C LEU A 750 5.44 27.75 20.42
N GLU A 751 5.19 28.49 21.51
CA GLU A 751 6.22 28.97 22.41
C GLU A 751 6.97 27.79 23.06
N VAL A 752 6.24 26.75 23.47
CA VAL A 752 6.84 25.53 24.02
C VAL A 752 7.66 24.76 22.95
N ALA A 753 7.20 24.72 21.73
CA ALA A 753 7.93 24.08 20.63
C ALA A 753 9.26 24.78 20.37
N ASP A 754 9.32 26.11 20.57
CA ASP A 754 10.51 26.95 20.38
C ASP A 754 11.24 26.67 19.06
N LEU A 755 10.48 26.64 17.97
CA LEU A 755 10.99 26.35 16.62
C LEU A 755 11.24 27.62 15.79
N GLY A 756 10.79 28.78 16.28
CA GLY A 756 10.90 30.04 15.58
C GLY A 756 10.35 29.94 14.15
N VAL A 757 11.07 30.49 13.17
CA VAL A 757 10.66 30.45 11.75
C VAL A 757 10.68 29.04 11.15
N ALA A 758 11.30 28.07 11.80
CA ALA A 758 11.31 26.70 11.31
C ALA A 758 9.95 26.02 11.42
N VAL A 759 9.01 26.56 12.22
CA VAL A 759 7.64 26.04 12.35
C VAL A 759 6.86 26.07 11.03
N GLU A 760 7.25 26.97 10.11
CA GLU A 760 6.61 27.11 8.80
C GLU A 760 7.23 26.18 7.73
N LYS A 761 8.27 25.42 8.06
CA LYS A 761 8.88 24.45 7.15
C LYS A 761 8.20 23.09 7.28
N PRO A 762 8.17 22.28 6.19
CA PRO A 762 7.66 20.91 6.25
C PRO A 762 8.39 20.06 7.30
N VAL A 763 7.61 19.27 8.05
CA VAL A 763 8.14 18.45 9.17
C VAL A 763 9.15 17.40 8.71
N ARG A 764 9.12 16.99 7.42
CA ARG A 764 10.16 16.12 6.85
C ARG A 764 11.59 16.69 6.96
N SER A 765 11.72 18.01 7.05
CA SER A 765 13.02 18.69 7.20
C SER A 765 13.48 18.84 8.66
N TYR A 766 12.67 18.39 9.62
CA TYR A 766 12.96 18.57 11.05
C TYR A 766 13.96 17.54 11.55
N SER A 767 14.86 17.97 12.45
CA SER A 767 15.65 17.06 13.27
C SER A 767 14.76 16.27 14.22
N GLN A 768 15.27 15.19 14.82
CA GLN A 768 14.55 14.42 15.82
C GLN A 768 14.12 15.29 17.01
N GLY A 769 15.03 16.15 17.51
CA GLY A 769 14.69 17.06 18.60
C GLY A 769 13.61 18.09 18.25
N MET A 770 13.58 18.60 17.00
CA MET A 770 12.52 19.50 16.54
C MET A 770 11.17 18.78 16.51
N ARG A 771 11.13 17.54 16.00
CA ARG A 771 9.91 16.73 16.01
C ARG A 771 9.43 16.43 17.42
N GLN A 772 10.35 16.13 18.34
CA GLN A 772 10.02 15.86 19.73
C GLN A 772 9.39 17.09 20.41
N ARG A 773 9.97 18.27 20.23
CA ARG A 773 9.45 19.53 20.79
C ARG A 773 8.06 19.90 20.22
N LEU A 774 7.88 19.70 18.91
CA LEU A 774 6.57 19.89 18.29
C LEU A 774 5.54 18.87 18.82
N GLY A 775 5.93 17.62 19.09
CA GLY A 775 5.07 16.59 19.68
C GLY A 775 4.61 16.93 21.10
N ILE A 776 5.51 17.49 21.91
CA ILE A 776 5.17 17.96 23.26
C ILE A 776 4.20 19.14 23.16
N ALA A 777 4.45 20.08 22.25
CA ALA A 777 3.54 21.18 21.97
C ALA A 777 2.14 20.70 21.53
N GLN A 778 2.07 19.69 20.67
CA GLN A 778 0.82 19.04 20.28
C GLN A 778 0.09 18.42 21.47
N ALA A 779 0.80 17.73 22.37
CA ALA A 779 0.21 17.15 23.58
C ALA A 779 -0.33 18.21 24.56
N MET A 780 0.18 19.44 24.49
CA MET A 780 -0.25 20.57 25.35
C MET A 780 -1.43 21.36 24.77
N LEU A 781 -1.84 21.10 23.50
CA LEU A 781 -2.99 21.76 22.90
C LEU A 781 -4.26 21.53 23.74
N GLY A 782 -5.05 22.58 23.92
CA GLY A 782 -6.25 22.54 24.74
C GLY A 782 -5.98 22.61 26.23
N ARG A 783 -4.74 22.82 26.66
CA ARG A 783 -4.32 23.02 28.07
C ARG A 783 -4.80 21.91 28.99
N PRO A 784 -4.45 20.63 28.70
CA PRO A 784 -4.92 19.48 29.47
C PRO A 784 -4.52 19.60 30.96
N GLU A 785 -5.37 19.08 31.85
CA GLU A 785 -5.11 19.07 33.30
C GLU A 785 -4.08 18.00 33.68
N VAL A 786 -4.00 16.91 32.88
CA VAL A 786 -3.01 15.83 33.01
C VAL A 786 -2.22 15.70 31.70
N LEU A 787 -0.90 15.80 31.78
CA LEU A 787 0.00 15.67 30.65
C LEU A 787 0.85 14.40 30.79
N LEU A 788 0.79 13.50 29.83
CA LEU A 788 1.50 12.23 29.82
C LEU A 788 2.56 12.24 28.71
N LEU A 789 3.82 12.14 29.06
CA LEU A 789 4.95 12.22 28.14
C LEU A 789 5.84 10.98 28.24
N ASP A 790 5.92 10.20 27.18
CA ASP A 790 6.80 9.02 27.12
C ASP A 790 8.16 9.44 26.54
N GLU A 791 9.19 9.34 27.38
CA GLU A 791 10.59 9.70 27.09
C GLU A 791 10.76 11.07 26.38
N PRO A 792 10.26 12.18 26.97
CA PRO A 792 10.20 13.48 26.29
C PRO A 792 11.55 14.11 25.99
N THR A 793 12.61 13.68 26.64
CA THR A 793 13.98 14.20 26.47
C THR A 793 14.77 13.45 25.41
N ASN A 794 14.21 12.37 24.87
CA ASN A 794 14.90 11.55 23.88
C ASN A 794 15.17 12.35 22.56
N GLY A 795 16.44 12.43 22.17
CA GLY A 795 16.88 13.15 20.98
C GLY A 795 17.02 14.67 21.14
N LEU A 796 16.92 15.18 22.37
CA LEU A 796 17.21 16.57 22.71
C LEU A 796 18.67 16.72 23.14
N ASP A 797 19.27 17.87 22.86
CA ASP A 797 20.59 18.24 23.40
C ASP A 797 20.49 18.78 24.85
N PRO A 798 21.59 18.86 25.62
CA PRO A 798 21.56 19.30 27.01
C PRO A 798 20.92 20.69 27.25
N PRO A 799 21.12 21.71 26.40
CA PRO A 799 20.41 22.99 26.51
C PRO A 799 18.91 22.83 26.35
N GLN A 800 18.46 22.03 25.37
CA GLN A 800 17.04 21.77 25.10
C GLN A 800 16.38 20.97 26.23
N ILE A 801 17.06 19.99 26.80
CA ILE A 801 16.61 19.24 27.98
C ILE A 801 16.38 20.23 29.15
N ARG A 802 17.30 21.16 29.39
CA ARG A 802 17.16 22.17 30.44
C ARG A 802 15.97 23.11 30.20
N ALA A 803 15.77 23.55 28.97
CA ALA A 803 14.63 24.39 28.60
C ALA A 803 13.30 23.64 28.82
N MET A 804 13.23 22.35 28.41
CA MET A 804 12.07 21.51 28.58
C MET A 804 11.73 21.28 30.05
N ARG A 805 12.69 21.06 30.93
CA ARG A 805 12.48 20.99 32.36
C ARG A 805 11.78 22.25 32.90
N GLY A 806 12.22 23.42 32.45
CA GLY A 806 11.59 24.71 32.82
C GLY A 806 10.13 24.78 32.34
N VAL A 807 9.80 24.26 31.16
CA VAL A 807 8.42 24.18 30.64
C VAL A 807 7.58 23.29 31.52
N LEU A 808 8.01 22.06 31.79
CA LEU A 808 7.24 21.10 32.60
C LEU A 808 7.05 21.59 34.02
N ALA A 809 8.06 22.21 34.64
CA ALA A 809 7.96 22.79 35.99
C ALA A 809 6.94 23.92 36.02
N ARG A 810 6.96 24.84 35.05
CA ARG A 810 5.93 25.92 34.95
C ARG A 810 4.54 25.35 34.71
N TYR A 811 4.41 24.31 33.91
CA TYR A 811 3.13 23.66 33.63
C TYR A 811 2.51 23.05 34.88
N ALA A 812 3.32 22.38 35.71
CA ALA A 812 2.91 21.84 36.97
C ALA A 812 2.60 22.95 38.02
N ALA A 813 3.45 23.98 38.09
CA ALA A 813 3.25 25.10 39.00
C ALA A 813 1.92 25.88 38.75
N ALA A 814 1.36 25.77 37.51
CA ALA A 814 0.02 26.26 37.19
C ALA A 814 -1.13 25.36 37.70
N GLY A 815 -0.83 24.39 38.58
CA GLY A 815 -1.82 23.48 39.19
C GLY A 815 -2.19 22.28 38.33
N ARG A 816 -1.41 21.98 37.24
CA ARG A 816 -1.63 20.82 36.37
C ARG A 816 -0.71 19.65 36.79
N THR A 817 -1.04 18.46 36.36
CA THR A 817 -0.26 17.25 36.72
C THR A 817 0.50 16.76 35.48
N VAL A 818 1.78 16.45 35.63
CA VAL A 818 2.62 15.92 34.56
C VAL A 818 3.15 14.54 34.96
N VAL A 819 3.04 13.57 34.04
CA VAL A 819 3.65 12.26 34.19
C VAL A 819 4.67 12.07 33.04
N VAL A 820 5.89 11.79 33.42
CA VAL A 820 7.01 11.61 32.49
C VAL A 820 7.58 10.21 32.65
N SER A 821 7.65 9.43 31.60
CA SER A 821 8.45 8.21 31.64
C SER A 821 9.90 8.53 31.31
N SER A 822 10.84 7.87 31.98
CA SER A 822 12.26 7.91 31.66
C SER A 822 12.97 6.63 32.10
N HIS A 823 14.04 6.31 31.40
CA HIS A 823 14.99 5.27 31.82
C HIS A 823 16.26 5.89 32.44
N LEU A 824 16.39 7.24 32.40
CA LEU A 824 17.55 7.98 32.92
C LEU A 824 17.25 8.55 34.31
N LEU A 825 17.79 7.94 35.33
CA LEU A 825 17.59 8.32 36.75
C LEU A 825 17.99 9.75 37.05
N ALA A 826 19.13 10.21 36.51
CA ALA A 826 19.62 11.56 36.69
C ALA A 826 18.69 12.65 36.11
N GLU A 827 17.94 12.34 35.07
CA GLU A 827 16.95 13.26 34.50
C GLU A 827 15.71 13.39 35.37
N VAL A 828 15.21 12.25 35.90
CA VAL A 828 14.05 12.22 36.81
C VAL A 828 14.36 12.96 38.09
N GLU A 829 15.59 12.77 38.67
CA GLU A 829 16.06 13.48 39.84
C GLU A 829 16.02 15.01 39.70
N GLN A 830 16.29 15.52 38.48
CA GLN A 830 16.32 16.96 38.19
C GLN A 830 15.01 17.54 37.69
N THR A 831 14.08 16.68 37.23
CA THR A 831 12.86 17.13 36.54
C THR A 831 11.60 16.89 37.36
N CYS A 832 11.56 15.77 38.13
CA CYS A 832 10.34 15.31 38.79
C CYS A 832 10.34 15.66 40.28
N SER A 833 9.16 15.98 40.80
CA SER A 833 8.92 16.15 42.23
C SER A 833 8.68 14.81 42.93
N HIS A 834 8.05 13.87 42.21
CA HIS A 834 7.71 12.54 42.70
C HIS A 834 8.18 11.47 41.72
N VAL A 835 8.38 10.26 42.22
CA VAL A 835 8.80 9.14 41.40
C VAL A 835 7.97 7.89 41.68
N VAL A 836 7.69 7.13 40.62
CA VAL A 836 7.12 5.79 40.63
C VAL A 836 8.11 4.87 39.94
N VAL A 837 8.78 4.01 40.70
CA VAL A 837 9.81 3.10 40.16
C VAL A 837 9.17 1.76 39.80
N MET A 838 9.33 1.35 38.56
CA MET A 838 8.81 0.09 38.07
C MET A 838 9.93 -0.91 37.75
N HIS A 839 9.73 -2.15 38.15
CA HIS A 839 10.61 -3.26 37.80
C HIS A 839 9.78 -4.52 37.51
N ARG A 840 10.04 -5.17 36.36
CA ARG A 840 9.34 -6.41 35.93
C ARG A 840 7.80 -6.31 36.03
N GLY A 841 7.25 -5.18 35.60
CA GLY A 841 5.81 -4.95 35.55
C GLY A 841 5.18 -4.54 36.89
N ARG A 842 5.92 -4.38 37.98
CA ARG A 842 5.43 -3.99 39.33
C ARG A 842 6.03 -2.68 39.77
N VAL A 843 5.31 -1.98 40.63
CA VAL A 843 5.84 -0.81 41.34
C VAL A 843 6.67 -1.31 42.50
N VAL A 844 7.92 -0.85 42.58
CA VAL A 844 8.85 -1.21 43.65
C VAL A 844 9.08 -0.09 44.65
N LEU A 845 8.85 1.18 44.24
CA LEU A 845 8.98 2.36 45.09
C LEU A 845 8.11 3.49 44.56
N THR A 846 7.51 4.25 45.48
CA THR A 846 6.84 5.54 45.18
C THR A 846 7.21 6.52 46.30
N GLY A 847 7.44 7.79 45.94
CA GLY A 847 7.70 8.80 46.93
C GLY A 847 8.12 10.15 46.37
N GLU A 848 8.27 11.14 47.24
CA GLU A 848 8.80 12.44 46.86
C GLU A 848 10.31 12.33 46.62
N VAL A 849 10.80 12.86 45.48
CA VAL A 849 12.23 12.77 45.12
C VAL A 849 13.11 13.41 46.22
N ALA A 850 12.68 14.53 46.78
CA ALA A 850 13.42 15.22 47.85
C ALA A 850 13.56 14.33 49.12
N GLU A 851 12.49 13.69 49.55
CA GLU A 851 12.52 12.78 50.72
C GLU A 851 13.39 11.54 50.46
N LEU A 852 13.35 11.00 49.25
CA LEU A 852 14.13 9.83 48.86
C LEU A 852 15.65 10.14 48.80
N LEU A 853 15.99 11.37 48.52
CA LEU A 853 17.37 11.87 48.49
C LEU A 853 17.85 12.34 49.87
N GLU A 854 16.96 12.85 50.73
CA GLU A 854 17.30 13.31 52.10
C GLU A 854 17.53 12.14 53.10
N GLY A 855 16.94 11.01 52.84
CA GLY A 855 17.05 9.82 53.73
C GLY A 855 18.42 9.16 53.81
N SER A 856 19.43 9.71 53.16
CA SER A 856 20.80 9.18 53.16
C SER A 856 21.68 9.91 54.14
N GLN A 857 22.01 9.25 55.24
CA GLN A 857 23.09 9.64 56.19
C GLN A 857 24.50 9.32 55.61
N THR A 858 24.62 9.15 54.32
CA THR A 858 25.86 8.78 53.63
C THR A 858 26.56 10.03 53.06
N THR A 859 27.81 10.24 53.39
CA THR A 859 28.66 11.28 52.80
C THR A 859 29.81 10.58 52.05
N LEU A 860 30.02 10.92 50.78
CA LEU A 860 31.17 10.47 49.98
C LEU A 860 32.23 11.55 50.03
N ILE A 861 33.46 11.20 50.43
CA ILE A 861 34.59 12.10 50.53
C ILE A 861 35.69 11.62 49.58
N GLY A 862 35.99 12.46 48.59
CA GLY A 862 37.15 12.26 47.73
C GLY A 862 38.38 12.77 48.42
N VAL A 863 39.48 12.01 48.39
CA VAL A 863 40.75 12.36 48.93
C VAL A 863 41.86 12.30 47.86
N GLU A 864 42.85 13.16 47.93
CA GLU A 864 44.02 13.08 47.08
C GLU A 864 44.99 12.02 47.60
N GLY A 865 45.62 11.24 46.70
CA GLY A 865 46.57 10.20 47.07
C GLY A 865 46.09 8.78 46.87
N GLY A 866 44.92 8.59 46.22
CA GLY A 866 44.42 7.29 45.82
C GLY A 866 43.90 6.44 46.96
N ARG A 867 43.79 5.12 46.71
CA ARG A 867 43.11 4.16 47.61
C ARG A 867 43.78 4.02 49.00
N GLU A 868 45.14 4.20 49.06
CA GLU A 868 45.86 4.09 50.31
C GLU A 868 45.51 5.27 51.24
N GLU A 869 45.46 6.50 50.71
CA GLU A 869 45.05 7.66 51.47
C GLU A 869 43.56 7.66 51.83
N ALA A 870 42.73 7.07 51.01
CA ALA A 870 41.31 6.85 51.32
C ALA A 870 41.10 5.87 52.46
N LEU A 871 41.91 4.81 52.53
CA LEU A 871 41.87 3.86 53.66
C LEU A 871 42.34 4.53 54.96
N ARG A 872 43.39 5.39 54.85
CA ARG A 872 43.85 6.16 55.99
C ARG A 872 42.81 7.16 56.48
N ALA A 873 42.12 7.84 55.52
CA ALA A 873 41.01 8.72 55.82
C ALA A 873 39.86 8.00 56.51
N ALA A 874 39.52 6.80 56.06
CA ALA A 874 38.45 5.97 56.64
C ALA A 874 38.80 5.58 58.11
N LEU A 875 40.05 5.20 58.36
CA LEU A 875 40.53 4.90 59.73
C LEU A 875 40.47 6.11 60.66
N LEU A 876 40.87 7.29 60.16
CA LEU A 876 40.80 8.58 60.92
C LEU A 876 39.36 8.93 61.29
N LEU A 877 38.41 8.76 60.33
CA LEU A 877 37.01 9.02 60.58
C LEU A 877 36.38 7.99 61.54
N GLY A 878 36.77 6.71 61.46
CA GLY A 878 36.31 5.68 62.37
C GLY A 878 36.83 5.85 63.83
N ALA A 879 37.91 6.62 64.01
CA ALA A 879 38.48 6.92 65.31
C ALA A 879 37.98 8.28 65.88
N LEU A 880 36.99 8.94 65.27
CA LEU A 880 36.55 10.28 65.70
C LEU A 880 35.85 10.22 67.08
N GLU A 881 36.13 11.08 67.98
CA GLU A 881 35.40 11.23 69.25
C GLU A 881 33.95 11.55 68.99
N GLY A 882 33.02 10.72 69.51
CA GLY A 882 31.60 10.79 69.20
C GLY A 882 31.23 9.99 67.96
N SER A 883 32.00 8.97 67.63
CA SER A 883 31.73 8.01 66.55
C SER A 883 30.44 7.20 66.75
N ASP A 884 29.81 7.28 67.90
CA ASP A 884 28.47 6.68 68.21
C ASP A 884 27.39 7.13 67.23
N ARG A 885 27.65 8.17 66.43
CA ARG A 885 26.78 8.66 65.33
C ARG A 885 27.21 8.24 63.91
N LEU A 886 28.34 7.51 63.83
CA LEU A 886 28.80 6.88 62.58
C LEU A 886 28.35 5.42 62.58
N GLU A 887 27.59 5.05 61.60
CA GLU A 887 27.08 3.69 61.41
C GLU A 887 28.09 2.82 60.65
N GLU A 888 28.75 3.41 59.67
CA GLU A 888 29.68 2.71 58.79
C GLU A 888 30.67 3.69 58.13
N VAL A 889 31.91 3.32 57.98
CA VAL A 889 32.93 4.05 57.23
C VAL A 889 33.65 3.01 56.36
N ASP A 890 33.58 3.18 55.08
CA ASP A 890 34.13 2.26 54.06
C ASP A 890 34.79 3.02 52.91
N VAL A 891 35.62 2.34 52.13
CA VAL A 891 36.23 2.88 50.90
C VAL A 891 35.66 2.17 49.70
N ASP A 892 34.97 2.93 48.83
CA ASP A 892 34.37 2.41 47.64
C ASP A 892 35.39 1.91 46.59
N PRO A 893 34.98 1.20 45.55
CA PRO A 893 35.88 0.72 44.49
C PRO A 893 36.63 1.86 43.78
N ASP A 894 36.03 3.07 43.72
CA ASP A 894 36.59 4.26 43.06
C ASP A 894 37.61 5.00 43.97
N GLY A 895 37.87 4.51 45.18
CA GLY A 895 38.84 5.09 46.10
C GLY A 895 38.32 6.32 46.86
N ARG A 896 36.99 6.49 47.02
CA ARG A 896 36.37 7.50 47.86
C ARG A 896 35.97 6.94 49.21
N VAL A 897 36.03 7.76 50.26
CA VAL A 897 35.58 7.35 51.60
C VAL A 897 34.10 7.55 51.73
N ARG A 898 33.37 6.47 51.96
CA ARG A 898 31.92 6.47 52.22
C ARG A 898 31.71 6.47 53.75
N VAL A 899 31.06 7.50 54.21
CA VAL A 899 30.71 7.67 55.63
C VAL A 899 29.22 7.64 55.83
N ARG A 900 28.72 6.70 56.57
CA ARG A 900 27.31 6.59 56.91
C ARG A 900 27.13 6.97 58.38
N GLY A 901 26.20 7.92 58.65
CA GLY A 901 25.91 8.36 60.01
C GLY A 901 25.46 9.81 60.08
N ARG A 902 25.04 10.24 61.30
CA ARG A 902 24.52 11.58 61.57
C ARG A 902 25.57 12.61 62.00
N VAL A 903 26.80 12.49 61.45
CA VAL A 903 27.86 13.45 61.76
C VAL A 903 27.84 14.61 60.76
N PRO A 904 27.81 15.85 61.21
CA PRO A 904 27.87 17.03 60.31
C PRO A 904 29.10 17.03 59.43
N ARG A 905 28.91 17.23 58.11
CA ARG A 905 30.01 17.25 57.11
C ARG A 905 31.17 18.15 57.45
N PRO A 906 30.98 19.39 57.97
CA PRO A 906 32.11 20.23 58.36
C PRO A 906 33.00 19.53 59.40
N ARG A 907 32.44 18.72 60.27
CA ARG A 907 33.18 17.96 61.31
C ARG A 907 34.00 16.82 60.72
N LEU A 908 33.44 16.13 59.72
CA LEU A 908 34.17 15.09 58.96
C LEU A 908 35.39 15.70 58.23
N VAL A 909 35.15 16.81 57.53
CA VAL A 909 36.20 17.52 56.80
C VAL A 909 37.26 18.05 57.75
N THR A 910 36.89 18.65 58.89
CA THR A 910 37.86 19.19 59.90
C THR A 910 38.71 18.06 60.44
N ALA A 911 38.15 16.89 60.71
CA ALA A 911 38.90 15.73 61.20
C ALA A 911 39.89 15.21 60.15
N LEU A 912 39.52 15.14 58.88
CA LEU A 912 40.46 14.73 57.82
C LEU A 912 41.57 15.74 57.59
N VAL A 913 41.26 17.02 57.56
CA VAL A 913 42.24 18.10 57.42
C VAL A 913 43.16 18.15 58.64
N GLY A 914 42.59 17.97 59.82
CA GLY A 914 43.41 17.85 61.07
C GLY A 914 44.33 16.62 61.06
N GLY A 915 43.94 15.54 60.45
CA GLY A 915 44.75 14.33 60.19
C GLY A 915 45.70 14.44 59.00
N ARG A 916 45.85 15.64 58.40
CA ARG A 916 46.64 15.94 57.21
C ARG A 916 46.23 15.14 55.94
N VAL A 917 44.98 14.83 55.78
CA VAL A 917 44.43 14.25 54.56
C VAL A 917 43.87 15.37 53.66
N ALA A 918 44.31 15.40 52.40
CA ALA A 918 43.87 16.38 51.45
C ALA A 918 42.52 15.91 50.87
N VAL A 919 41.46 16.68 51.14
CA VAL A 919 40.09 16.43 50.68
C VAL A 919 39.87 17.11 49.33
N SER A 920 39.56 16.33 48.30
CA SER A 920 39.31 16.83 46.93
C SER A 920 37.84 17.10 46.66
N SER A 921 36.92 16.33 47.26
CA SER A 921 35.50 16.56 47.15
C SER A 921 34.77 16.05 48.39
N VAL A 922 33.55 16.61 48.65
CA VAL A 922 32.63 16.14 49.67
C VAL A 922 31.23 16.17 49.08
N ASP A 923 30.76 15.03 48.69
CA ASP A 923 29.42 14.84 48.13
C ASP A 923 28.50 14.18 49.16
N GLY A 924 27.38 14.78 49.39
CA GLY A 924 26.45 14.34 50.44
C GLY A 924 25.04 14.13 49.99
N ARG A 925 24.84 14.01 48.68
CA ARG A 925 23.51 13.65 48.13
C ARG A 925 23.56 12.23 47.64
N ARG A 926 22.55 11.44 48.02
CA ARG A 926 22.26 10.15 47.44
C ARG A 926 21.66 10.42 46.07
N HIS A 927 22.13 9.75 45.03
CA HIS A 927 21.49 9.77 43.72
C HIS A 927 20.37 8.71 43.67
N LEU A 928 19.28 8.99 42.91
CA LEU A 928 18.23 8.01 42.71
C LEU A 928 18.74 6.67 42.17
N GLU A 929 19.89 6.69 41.49
CA GLU A 929 20.58 5.48 41.01
C GLU A 929 20.99 4.53 42.14
N GLU A 930 21.52 5.07 43.27
CA GLU A 930 21.88 4.27 44.42
C GLU A 930 20.66 3.68 45.13
N VAL A 931 19.56 4.45 45.18
CA VAL A 931 18.26 3.99 45.72
C VAL A 931 17.73 2.84 44.87
N PHE A 932 17.80 2.99 43.55
CA PHE A 932 17.34 1.99 42.58
C PHE A 932 18.18 0.72 42.63
N MET A 933 19.53 0.82 42.65
CA MET A 933 20.41 -0.32 42.72
C MET A 933 20.26 -1.10 44.00
N GLY A 934 19.99 -0.43 45.12
CA GLY A 934 19.72 -1.06 46.40
C GLY A 934 18.42 -1.86 46.44
N LEU A 935 17.43 -1.46 45.63
CA LEU A 935 16.13 -2.14 45.55
C LEU A 935 16.10 -3.30 44.51
N VAL A 936 16.94 -3.21 43.48
CA VAL A 936 16.94 -4.18 42.35
C VAL A 936 18.07 -5.21 42.51
N GLY A 937 19.13 -4.88 43.26
CA GLY A 937 20.31 -5.72 43.45
C GLY A 937 20.20 -6.86 44.49
N GLU A 938 19.12 -6.94 45.28
CA GLU A 938 18.89 -8.04 46.22
C GLU A 938 17.65 -8.84 45.85
N ASP A 939 17.83 -10.09 45.44
CA ASP A 939 16.76 -11.10 45.39
C ASP A 939 16.20 -11.37 46.80
N ARG A 940 15.33 -10.48 47.30
CA ARG A 940 14.49 -10.70 48.47
C ARG A 940 13.01 -10.51 48.12
N PRO A 941 12.10 -11.39 48.59
CA PRO A 941 10.69 -11.20 48.35
C PRO A 941 10.20 -9.90 49.03
N ALA A 942 9.49 -9.09 48.30
CA ALA A 942 8.99 -7.77 48.66
C ALA A 942 8.26 -7.79 50.01
N GLN A 943 8.81 -7.10 51.00
CA GLN A 943 8.04 -6.53 52.09
C GLN A 943 7.60 -5.12 51.67
N VAL A 944 6.32 -4.97 51.42
CA VAL A 944 5.67 -3.68 51.21
C VAL A 944 5.76 -2.92 52.54
N ALA A 945 6.52 -1.84 52.59
CA ALA A 945 6.46 -0.90 53.69
C ALA A 945 5.19 -0.05 53.56
N ASP A 946 4.17 -0.44 54.29
CA ASP A 946 2.91 0.28 54.43
C ASP A 946 3.14 1.42 55.44
N VAL A 947 3.09 2.65 54.95
CA VAL A 947 3.04 3.85 55.82
C VAL A 947 1.64 4.41 55.77
N GLY A 948 0.86 4.03 56.78
CA GLY A 948 -0.27 4.78 57.32
C GLY A 948 -1.64 4.55 56.67
N GLN A 949 -2.35 3.54 57.16
CA GLN A 949 -3.81 3.59 57.22
C GLN A 949 -4.26 3.61 58.68
N PRO A 950 -5.27 4.39 59.06
CA PRO A 950 -5.89 4.28 60.36
C PRO A 950 -6.94 3.14 60.38
N ASP A 951 -6.97 2.48 61.51
CA ASP A 951 -7.80 1.35 61.95
C ASP A 951 -9.27 1.42 61.55
N SER A 952 -9.79 0.28 61.05
CA SER A 952 -11.15 -0.16 61.31
C SER A 952 -11.17 -1.71 61.35
N GLN A 953 -11.60 -2.22 62.50
CA GLN A 953 -11.69 -3.60 62.88
C GLN A 953 -12.78 -4.40 62.17
N PRO A 954 -12.72 -5.75 62.18
CA PRO A 954 -13.58 -6.63 61.37
C PRO A 954 -14.79 -7.14 62.16
N THR A 955 -15.88 -7.40 61.48
CA THR A 955 -16.99 -8.25 61.94
C THR A 955 -17.19 -9.44 61.01
N SER A 956 -17.00 -10.53 61.63
CA SER A 956 -17.32 -11.96 61.49
C SER A 956 -18.37 -12.47 60.50
N ARG A 957 -18.00 -13.66 59.92
CA ARG A 957 -18.79 -14.90 59.70
C ARG A 957 -20.06 -14.86 58.84
N SER A 958 -20.18 -15.65 57.81
CA SER A 958 -20.54 -17.07 57.86
C SER A 958 -20.76 -17.69 56.47
N GLU A 959 -20.28 -18.93 56.37
CA GLU A 959 -20.88 -20.10 55.75
C GLU A 959 -21.23 -20.14 54.24
N LYS A 960 -20.57 -21.14 53.59
CA LYS A 960 -21.05 -21.92 52.45
C LYS A 960 -22.33 -22.70 52.77
N PRO A 961 -23.20 -23.14 51.85
CA PRO A 961 -22.85 -24.32 51.04
C PRO A 961 -23.39 -24.32 49.59
N GLY A 962 -22.69 -24.99 48.72
CA GLY A 962 -22.93 -26.15 47.94
C GLY A 962 -24.08 -26.22 46.91
N GLY A 963 -23.72 -26.71 45.73
CA GLY A 963 -24.64 -27.55 44.99
C GLY A 963 -24.82 -27.19 43.49
N ALA A 964 -24.12 -27.87 42.65
CA ALA A 964 -24.53 -28.57 41.45
C ALA A 964 -25.56 -27.92 40.46
N ARG A 965 -25.22 -27.67 39.32
CA ARG A 965 -25.42 -28.27 37.99
C ARG A 965 -24.86 -27.42 36.88
#